data_2de2421702602068e0db47bea1030635
#
_entry.id   2de2421702602068e0db47bea1030635
#
_cell.length_a   1.000
_cell.length_b   1.000
_cell.length_c   1.000
_cell.angle_alpha   90.00
_cell.angle_beta   90.00
_cell.angle_gamma   90.00
#
_symmetry.space_group_name_H-M   'P 1'
#
loop_
_entity.id
_entity.type
_entity.pdbx_description
1 polymer ?
#
loop_
_entity_poly.entity_id
_entity_poly.type
_entity_poly.pdbx_seq_one_letter_code
_entity_poly.pdbx_strand_id
1 'polypeptide(L)'
;MYRIPRGDISPARRFIDNKQEGVYPVMAKESVWTKLRRKVDKEFAEELQRQQEMERTAREEAKALEKQQKKEAAIAAYREKRDLTVADFFRIADLPLPDDFADIADHTISDFTADPRRLTPDSIFLYWGKSPISAGDPASVLQMAIDSGCLCVISIQPCTHPHTLLLPDTTDALEGTNRIREAYIKASAYIRSLHKAKVITVTGSVGKTSTKEMIEAVLRQHYKNPLISKGNNNSMFSITRNIQSLKRTTNVYLQEVGAFAPKTIEYSARQLAADIAVYTNIGVSHIESYGSQEALTADKLSLSTFGKPDGLAIINYDDPILMGHSFTQQVITYSLKNPQAMYYAKDILRADDGYTFTLACRAAAEEHPAQIHVLGEHNILNAIVAFAVGRALQLPDAEILAGIASYQPSGMRQNLLQAGKYRILADCYNSSLLAVDNTLKVLDELRLPDETKRIVVLGDVLALGDLSEETHREIGRVCTQHKMDLLIGYGIAIRYAIEEAAAAGMQAHYYADRAEMEAAVRAAVRPGDIVLFKASHGVNLGASMDKLFGTDLNESSAIGHKQFRIEVHGDFEFYIFENSASLKTYLGHDAVVEVPAFVTATVTDELHETEVTRDLPVEKIGKTAFRGNEEIREVVLPETVVRIRDGAFQGSGLESLDAPDSLLSIGARAFADCPHLTTVNLPEATDQLGDAVTENSPQAMIMYR
;
A
#
# COMPACT_ATOMS: atom_id res chain seq x y z
N MET A 1 11.76 -36.74 -42.90
CA MET A 1 11.61 -38.09 -43.47
C MET A 1 12.86 -38.44 -44.22
N TYR A 2 13.75 -39.21 -43.66
CA TYR A 2 14.74 -40.08 -44.34
C TYR A 2 15.07 -41.20 -43.34
N ARG A 3 14.59 -42.40 -43.69
CA ARG A 3 14.95 -43.66 -43.00
C ARG A 3 16.27 -44.12 -43.58
N ILE A 4 17.26 -44.38 -42.72
CA ILE A 4 18.46 -45.13 -43.03
C ILE A 4 18.27 -46.55 -42.46
N PRO A 5 18.57 -47.63 -43.27
CA PRO A 5 18.27 -48.98 -42.87
C PRO A 5 19.28 -49.50 -41.86
N ARG A 6 18.80 -50.35 -40.91
CA ARG A 6 19.62 -51.15 -40.01
C ARG A 6 20.31 -52.25 -40.84
N GLY A 7 21.61 -52.13 -41.00
CA GLY A 7 22.48 -53.22 -41.48
C GLY A 7 23.05 -54.03 -40.35
N ASP A 8 22.77 -55.30 -40.39
CA ASP A 8 23.33 -56.31 -39.54
C ASP A 8 24.87 -56.34 -39.60
N ILE A 9 25.51 -56.28 -38.44
CA ILE A 9 26.91 -56.65 -38.28
C ILE A 9 26.99 -57.73 -37.21
N SER A 10 26.88 -58.99 -37.69
CA SER A 10 27.52 -60.13 -37.08
C SER A 10 28.12 -60.93 -38.25
N PRO A 11 29.44 -61.17 -38.28
CA PRO A 11 29.92 -62.37 -37.64
C PRO A 11 31.37 -62.24 -37.13
N ALA A 12 31.62 -62.42 -35.87
CA ALA A 12 32.92 -62.82 -35.34
C ALA A 12 32.79 -63.50 -33.97
N ARG A 13 31.91 -64.51 -33.92
CA ARG A 13 31.91 -65.49 -32.84
C ARG A 13 31.80 -66.85 -33.47
N ARG A 14 32.95 -67.43 -33.90
CA ARG A 14 33.21 -68.86 -34.05
C ARG A 14 34.66 -68.99 -34.48
N PHE A 15 35.51 -69.30 -33.54
CA PHE A 15 36.72 -70.03 -33.63
C PHE A 15 37.53 -69.72 -32.39
N ILE A 16 37.47 -70.64 -31.47
CA ILE A 16 38.56 -71.17 -30.64
C ILE A 16 37.87 -71.89 -29.47
N ASP A 17 37.57 -73.18 -29.75
CA ASP A 17 37.56 -74.22 -28.73
C ASP A 17 38.35 -75.38 -29.36
N ASN A 18 39.59 -75.58 -28.93
CA ASN A 18 40.18 -76.87 -28.72
C ASN A 18 41.58 -76.79 -28.08
N LYS A 19 41.63 -77.24 -26.84
CA LYS A 19 42.62 -77.99 -26.10
C LYS A 19 44.10 -78.04 -26.57
N GLN A 20 45.06 -77.75 -25.73
CA GLN A 20 45.70 -78.73 -24.84
C GLN A 20 46.79 -78.05 -23.97
N GLU A 21 46.98 -78.69 -22.85
CA GLU A 21 47.91 -78.39 -21.76
C GLU A 21 49.38 -78.23 -22.18
N GLY A 22 50.08 -77.33 -21.53
CA GLY A 22 51.56 -77.24 -21.59
C GLY A 22 52.05 -76.04 -20.75
N VAL A 23 52.50 -76.39 -19.58
CA VAL A 23 53.16 -75.50 -18.60
C VAL A 23 54.38 -74.80 -19.20
N TYR A 24 54.42 -73.44 -19.15
CA TYR A 24 55.62 -72.62 -18.86
C TYR A 24 55.20 -71.13 -18.66
N PRO A 25 55.75 -70.41 -17.69
CA PRO A 25 55.40 -69.02 -17.46
C PRO A 25 56.20 -68.16 -18.40
N VAL A 26 55.62 -67.73 -19.50
CA VAL A 26 56.13 -66.60 -20.32
C VAL A 26 55.39 -65.33 -19.92
N MET A 27 56.10 -64.40 -19.33
CA MET A 27 55.65 -63.03 -19.25
C MET A 27 55.28 -62.55 -20.67
N ALA A 28 54.00 -62.63 -21.02
CA ALA A 28 53.48 -62.08 -22.26
C ALA A 28 53.59 -60.56 -22.26
N LYS A 29 54.63 -60.01 -22.86
CA LYS A 29 54.66 -58.64 -23.28
C LYS A 29 53.46 -58.41 -24.19
N GLU A 30 52.52 -57.62 -23.76
CA GLU A 30 51.34 -57.20 -24.54
C GLU A 30 51.81 -56.80 -25.94
N SER A 31 51.26 -57.44 -27.02
CA SER A 31 51.74 -57.18 -28.39
C SER A 31 51.49 -55.72 -28.75
N VAL A 32 52.38 -55.13 -29.54
CA VAL A 32 52.25 -53.74 -30.05
C VAL A 32 50.88 -53.55 -30.72
N TRP A 33 50.37 -54.58 -31.37
CA TRP A 33 49.04 -54.58 -31.99
C TRP A 33 47.87 -54.51 -30.99
N THR A 34 47.99 -55.12 -29.84
CA THR A 34 46.93 -55.01 -28.80
C THR A 34 46.89 -53.64 -28.17
N LYS A 35 48.06 -53.02 -27.97
CA LYS A 35 48.13 -51.59 -27.50
C LYS A 35 47.64 -50.66 -28.53
N LEU A 36 47.95 -50.82 -29.79
CA LEU A 36 47.46 -49.94 -30.89
C LEU A 36 45.93 -50.02 -31.03
N ARG A 37 45.39 -51.25 -30.99
CA ARG A 37 43.97 -51.50 -31.05
C ARG A 37 43.20 -50.83 -29.90
N ARG A 38 43.70 -50.98 -28.66
CA ARG A 38 43.11 -50.31 -27.51
C ARG A 38 43.16 -48.78 -27.63
N LYS A 39 44.24 -48.25 -28.21
CA LYS A 39 44.37 -46.81 -28.45
C LYS A 39 43.37 -46.31 -29.49
N VAL A 40 43.20 -47.00 -30.61
CA VAL A 40 42.24 -46.69 -31.66
C VAL A 40 40.80 -46.82 -31.14
N ASP A 41 40.46 -47.86 -30.40
CA ASP A 41 39.16 -48.08 -29.80
C ASP A 41 38.82 -46.96 -28.77
N LYS A 42 39.83 -46.49 -28.04
CA LYS A 42 39.68 -45.38 -27.08
C LYS A 42 39.48 -44.03 -27.80
N GLU A 43 40.28 -43.73 -28.82
CA GLU A 43 40.14 -42.51 -29.62
C GLU A 43 38.80 -42.46 -30.36
N PHE A 44 38.31 -43.61 -30.87
CA PHE A 44 36.98 -43.71 -31.47
C PHE A 44 35.84 -43.49 -30.45
N ALA A 45 35.98 -44.03 -29.24
CA ALA A 45 35.01 -43.83 -28.18
C ALA A 45 34.96 -42.37 -27.71
N GLU A 46 36.13 -41.71 -27.60
CA GLU A 46 36.22 -40.32 -27.25
C GLU A 46 35.61 -39.39 -28.33
N GLU A 47 35.82 -39.71 -29.60
CA GLU A 47 35.23 -38.98 -30.74
C GLU A 47 33.72 -39.17 -30.82
N LEU A 48 33.22 -40.38 -30.58
CA LEU A 48 31.78 -40.66 -30.51
C LEU A 48 31.11 -39.91 -29.35
N GLN A 49 31.79 -39.83 -28.21
CA GLN A 49 31.32 -39.08 -27.04
C GLN A 49 31.27 -37.58 -27.31
N ARG A 50 32.29 -37.02 -27.97
CA ARG A 50 32.29 -35.59 -28.42
C ARG A 50 31.17 -35.32 -29.39
N GLN A 51 30.92 -36.21 -30.37
CA GLN A 51 29.81 -36.04 -31.29
C GLN A 51 28.44 -36.06 -30.58
N GLN A 52 28.24 -36.97 -29.65
CA GLN A 52 27.00 -37.02 -28.86
C GLN A 52 26.82 -35.80 -27.98
N GLU A 53 27.91 -35.29 -27.42
CA GLU A 53 27.90 -34.07 -26.61
C GLU A 53 27.59 -32.83 -27.46
N MET A 54 28.21 -32.71 -28.66
CA MET A 54 27.87 -31.63 -29.62
C MET A 54 26.42 -31.70 -30.11
N GLU A 55 25.90 -32.90 -30.41
CA GLU A 55 24.48 -33.03 -30.81
C GLU A 55 23.54 -32.69 -29.66
N ARG A 56 23.88 -33.02 -28.43
CA ARG A 56 23.10 -32.66 -27.25
C ARG A 56 23.09 -31.15 -27.04
N THR A 57 24.26 -30.50 -27.10
CA THR A 57 24.39 -29.04 -26.97
C THR A 57 23.60 -28.32 -28.09
N ALA A 58 23.74 -28.75 -29.34
CA ALA A 58 22.99 -28.17 -30.45
C ALA A 58 21.46 -28.34 -30.31
N ARG A 59 20.99 -29.46 -29.72
CA ARG A 59 19.55 -29.64 -29.40
C ARG A 59 19.09 -28.75 -28.27
N GLU A 60 19.91 -28.53 -27.26
CA GLU A 60 19.62 -27.64 -26.13
C GLU A 60 19.57 -26.17 -26.60
N GLU A 61 20.54 -25.76 -27.44
CA GLU A 61 20.56 -24.44 -28.08
C GLU A 61 19.34 -24.18 -28.99
N ALA A 62 18.99 -25.16 -29.82
CA ALA A 62 17.80 -25.07 -30.69
C ALA A 62 16.50 -24.92 -29.88
N LYS A 63 16.35 -25.65 -28.76
CA LYS A 63 15.21 -25.52 -27.85
C LYS A 63 15.20 -24.15 -27.16
N ALA A 64 16.36 -23.63 -26.77
CA ALA A 64 16.49 -22.31 -26.15
C ALA A 64 16.09 -21.21 -27.13
N LEU A 65 16.55 -21.31 -28.39
CA LEU A 65 16.21 -20.38 -29.45
C LEU A 65 14.70 -20.40 -29.79
N GLU A 66 14.10 -21.59 -29.91
CA GLU A 66 12.65 -21.73 -30.13
C GLU A 66 11.84 -21.11 -28.98
N LYS A 67 12.28 -21.33 -27.74
CA LYS A 67 11.66 -20.73 -26.53
C LYS A 67 11.77 -19.21 -26.55
N GLN A 68 12.92 -18.68 -26.98
CA GLN A 68 13.14 -17.25 -27.08
C GLN A 68 12.27 -16.63 -28.18
N GLN A 69 12.19 -17.25 -29.37
CA GLN A 69 11.33 -16.78 -30.46
C GLN A 69 9.84 -16.80 -30.08
N LYS A 70 9.37 -17.83 -29.39
CA LYS A 70 8.00 -17.90 -28.83
C LYS A 70 7.75 -16.78 -27.82
N LYS A 71 8.74 -16.46 -26.98
CA LYS A 71 8.66 -15.37 -26.02
C LYS A 71 8.59 -14.01 -26.71
N GLU A 72 9.42 -13.77 -27.74
CA GLU A 72 9.44 -12.53 -28.50
C GLU A 72 8.14 -12.34 -29.29
N ALA A 73 7.63 -13.36 -29.97
CA ALA A 73 6.34 -13.32 -30.65
C ALA A 73 5.17 -13.01 -29.69
N ALA A 74 5.20 -13.62 -28.49
CA ALA A 74 4.19 -13.37 -27.48
C ALA A 74 4.29 -11.95 -26.88
N ILE A 75 5.50 -11.34 -26.82
CA ILE A 75 5.70 -9.94 -26.42
C ILE A 75 5.15 -9.00 -27.51
N ALA A 76 5.44 -9.27 -28.78
CA ALA A 76 4.94 -8.50 -29.90
C ALA A 76 3.40 -8.51 -29.95
N ALA A 77 2.78 -9.69 -29.87
CA ALA A 77 1.33 -9.84 -29.83
C ALA A 77 0.67 -9.17 -28.62
N TYR A 78 1.38 -9.10 -27.47
CA TYR A 78 0.90 -8.37 -26.30
C TYR A 78 0.95 -6.86 -26.52
N ARG A 79 2.05 -6.34 -27.09
CA ARG A 79 2.19 -4.93 -27.43
C ARG A 79 1.11 -4.49 -28.40
N GLU A 80 0.90 -5.22 -29.49
CA GLU A 80 -0.14 -4.94 -30.48
C GLU A 80 -1.55 -4.78 -29.86
N LYS A 81 -1.87 -5.57 -28.84
CA LYS A 81 -3.15 -5.47 -28.12
C LYS A 81 -3.19 -4.38 -27.06
N ARG A 82 -2.05 -4.03 -26.50
CA ARG A 82 -1.91 -3.06 -25.39
C ARG A 82 -1.78 -1.63 -25.91
N ASP A 83 -1.13 -1.46 -27.04
CA ASP A 83 -0.89 -0.18 -27.68
C ASP A 83 -2.15 0.21 -28.47
N LEU A 84 -3.13 0.77 -27.74
CA LEU A 84 -4.40 1.19 -28.31
C LEU A 84 -4.25 2.49 -29.06
N THR A 85 -4.92 2.60 -30.21
CA THR A 85 -5.14 3.88 -30.87
C THR A 85 -6.35 4.62 -30.28
N VAL A 86 -6.50 5.89 -30.63
CA VAL A 86 -7.71 6.67 -30.30
C VAL A 86 -8.95 5.95 -30.83
N ALA A 87 -8.95 5.47 -32.09
CA ALA A 87 -10.06 4.73 -32.67
C ALA A 87 -10.36 3.43 -31.89
N ASP A 88 -9.33 2.70 -31.45
CA ASP A 88 -9.51 1.51 -30.62
C ASP A 88 -10.15 1.84 -29.27
N PHE A 89 -9.72 2.94 -28.65
CA PHE A 89 -10.31 3.39 -27.38
C PHE A 89 -11.81 3.67 -27.57
N PHE A 90 -12.20 4.46 -28.57
CA PHE A 90 -13.59 4.80 -28.83
C PHE A 90 -14.46 3.56 -29.12
N ARG A 91 -13.93 2.62 -29.88
CA ARG A 91 -14.59 1.32 -30.16
C ARG A 91 -14.78 0.48 -28.89
N ILE A 92 -13.75 0.38 -28.04
CA ILE A 92 -13.81 -0.39 -26.76
C ILE A 92 -14.74 0.29 -25.77
N ALA A 93 -14.65 1.61 -25.70
CA ALA A 93 -15.47 2.46 -24.82
C ALA A 93 -16.95 2.52 -25.24
N ASP A 94 -17.29 2.03 -26.42
CA ASP A 94 -18.62 2.10 -27.02
C ASP A 94 -19.10 3.56 -27.17
N LEU A 95 -18.19 4.38 -27.68
CA LEU A 95 -18.44 5.79 -28.00
C LEU A 95 -18.31 6.03 -29.51
N PRO A 96 -19.10 6.96 -30.07
CA PRO A 96 -18.91 7.36 -31.45
C PRO A 96 -17.58 8.11 -31.59
N LEU A 97 -16.75 7.73 -32.58
CA LEU A 97 -15.58 8.50 -32.97
C LEU A 97 -16.03 9.66 -33.83
N PRO A 98 -15.82 10.93 -33.43
CA PRO A 98 -16.20 12.07 -34.27
C PRO A 98 -15.39 12.13 -35.59
N ASP A 99 -16.02 12.62 -36.68
CA ASP A 99 -15.37 12.71 -38.00
C ASP A 99 -14.16 13.67 -37.98
N ASP A 100 -14.20 14.70 -37.15
CA ASP A 100 -13.12 15.67 -36.95
C ASP A 100 -11.95 15.15 -36.12
N PHE A 101 -11.98 13.89 -35.66
CA PHE A 101 -10.86 13.20 -35.01
C PHE A 101 -10.04 12.35 -36.00
N ALA A 102 -10.29 12.46 -37.31
CA ALA A 102 -9.65 11.62 -38.30
C ALA A 102 -8.10 11.76 -38.32
N ASP A 103 -7.57 12.92 -37.95
CA ASP A 103 -6.13 13.21 -37.89
C ASP A 103 -5.44 12.56 -36.67
N ILE A 104 -6.20 12.23 -35.60
CA ILE A 104 -5.68 11.57 -34.41
C ILE A 104 -6.15 10.12 -34.29
N ALA A 105 -7.03 9.62 -35.12
CA ALA A 105 -7.68 8.31 -34.97
C ALA A 105 -6.68 7.15 -34.82
N ASP A 106 -5.59 7.18 -35.61
CA ASP A 106 -4.54 6.16 -35.58
C ASP A 106 -3.42 6.45 -34.57
N HIS A 107 -3.53 7.55 -33.82
CA HIS A 107 -2.54 7.90 -32.83
C HIS A 107 -2.61 6.93 -31.62
N THR A 108 -1.45 6.39 -31.22
CA THR A 108 -1.37 5.47 -30.08
C THR A 108 -1.48 6.23 -28.78
N ILE A 109 -2.39 5.82 -27.90
CA ILE A 109 -2.57 6.42 -26.58
C ILE A 109 -1.61 5.82 -25.55
N SER A 110 -1.05 6.67 -24.69
CA SER A 110 -0.24 6.24 -23.55
C SER A 110 -1.09 5.89 -22.33
N ASP A 111 -2.18 6.65 -22.11
CA ASP A 111 -3.04 6.58 -20.93
C ASP A 111 -4.43 7.14 -21.26
N PHE A 112 -5.43 6.77 -20.46
CA PHE A 112 -6.70 7.46 -20.36
C PHE A 112 -7.01 7.69 -18.88
N THR A 113 -7.43 8.89 -18.53
CA THR A 113 -7.55 9.29 -17.13
C THR A 113 -8.66 10.30 -16.91
N ALA A 114 -9.19 10.33 -15.68
CA ALA A 114 -10.05 11.40 -15.18
C ALA A 114 -9.29 12.35 -14.23
N ASP A 115 -7.98 12.14 -14.04
CA ASP A 115 -7.12 13.00 -13.23
C ASP A 115 -6.29 13.93 -14.14
N PRO A 116 -6.63 15.23 -14.23
CA PRO A 116 -5.96 16.16 -15.15
C PRO A 116 -4.48 16.37 -14.81
N ARG A 117 -4.06 16.12 -13.58
CA ARG A 117 -2.63 16.22 -13.15
C ARG A 117 -1.74 15.13 -13.76
N ARG A 118 -2.33 14.13 -14.40
CA ARG A 118 -1.64 12.97 -14.98
C ARG A 118 -1.58 12.98 -16.49
N LEU A 119 -2.18 13.98 -17.10
CA LEU A 119 -2.27 14.08 -18.55
C LEU A 119 -0.89 14.28 -19.18
N THR A 120 -0.71 13.63 -20.31
CA THR A 120 0.42 13.77 -21.23
C THR A 120 -0.13 14.09 -22.63
N PRO A 121 0.71 14.51 -23.60
CA PRO A 121 0.25 14.74 -24.97
C PRO A 121 -0.40 13.52 -25.64
N ASP A 122 -0.08 12.30 -25.17
CA ASP A 122 -0.64 11.05 -25.72
C ASP A 122 -1.78 10.48 -24.85
N SER A 123 -2.41 11.28 -23.99
CA SER A 123 -3.48 10.84 -23.09
C SER A 123 -4.86 11.21 -23.62
N ILE A 124 -5.88 10.43 -23.25
CA ILE A 124 -7.30 10.76 -23.38
C ILE A 124 -7.84 11.22 -22.00
N PHE A 125 -8.46 12.38 -21.95
CA PHE A 125 -9.10 12.89 -20.74
C PHE A 125 -10.60 12.63 -20.74
N LEU A 126 -11.12 12.07 -19.64
CA LEU A 126 -12.55 11.81 -19.43
C LEU A 126 -13.06 12.61 -18.25
N TYR A 127 -14.03 13.50 -18.48
CA TYR A 127 -14.62 14.32 -17.44
C TYR A 127 -16.14 14.19 -17.40
N TRP A 128 -16.67 13.67 -16.29
CA TRP A 128 -18.11 13.49 -16.03
C TRP A 128 -18.57 14.20 -14.74
N GLY A 129 -18.04 15.40 -14.47
CA GLY A 129 -18.38 16.17 -13.28
C GLY A 129 -17.69 15.69 -12.00
N LYS A 130 -16.86 14.65 -12.05
CA LYS A 130 -16.02 14.18 -10.95
C LYS A 130 -14.59 13.99 -11.40
N SER A 131 -13.67 14.47 -10.57
CA SER A 131 -12.24 14.27 -10.75
C SER A 131 -11.65 13.84 -9.41
N PRO A 132 -10.50 13.13 -9.38
CA PRO A 132 -9.72 12.90 -8.16
C PRO A 132 -9.25 14.20 -7.46
N ILE A 133 -9.36 15.34 -8.12
CA ILE A 133 -9.17 16.67 -7.51
C ILE A 133 -10.52 17.10 -6.94
N SER A 134 -10.68 17.02 -5.64
CA SER A 134 -11.96 17.25 -4.96
C SER A 134 -12.44 18.70 -4.94
N ALA A 135 -11.59 19.69 -5.25
CA ALA A 135 -11.88 21.12 -5.09
C ALA A 135 -11.73 21.93 -6.38
N GLY A 136 -11.62 21.32 -7.55
CA GLY A 136 -11.52 22.06 -8.80
C GLY A 136 -12.90 22.44 -9.34
N ASP A 137 -13.13 23.74 -9.59
CA ASP A 137 -14.26 24.13 -10.42
C ASP A 137 -14.11 23.46 -11.80
N PRO A 138 -15.22 23.08 -12.47
CA PRO A 138 -15.18 22.39 -13.75
C PRO A 138 -14.33 23.08 -14.83
N ALA A 139 -14.36 24.42 -14.86
CA ALA A 139 -13.60 25.19 -15.83
C ALA A 139 -12.09 25.05 -15.61
N SER A 140 -11.63 25.10 -14.36
CA SER A 140 -10.23 24.90 -14.00
C SER A 140 -9.75 23.50 -14.35
N VAL A 141 -10.57 22.48 -14.08
CA VAL A 141 -10.23 21.07 -14.43
C VAL A 141 -10.08 20.88 -15.93
N LEU A 142 -11.00 21.45 -16.74
CA LEU A 142 -10.93 21.38 -18.19
C LEU A 142 -9.77 22.22 -18.76
N GLN A 143 -9.46 23.37 -18.16
CA GLN A 143 -8.32 24.19 -18.54
C GLN A 143 -6.99 23.42 -18.36
N MET A 144 -6.82 22.69 -17.24
CA MET A 144 -5.65 21.84 -17.05
C MET A 144 -5.52 20.79 -18.16
N ALA A 145 -6.63 20.23 -18.65
CA ALA A 145 -6.60 19.29 -19.77
C ALA A 145 -6.16 19.95 -21.07
N ILE A 146 -6.64 21.16 -21.35
CA ILE A 146 -6.24 21.96 -22.53
C ILE A 146 -4.74 22.27 -22.46
N ASP A 147 -4.27 22.77 -21.32
CA ASP A 147 -2.87 23.17 -21.11
C ASP A 147 -1.90 21.99 -21.18
N SER A 148 -2.36 20.78 -20.89
CA SER A 148 -1.55 19.57 -21.02
C SER A 148 -1.29 19.15 -22.47
N GLY A 149 -2.08 19.64 -23.43
CA GLY A 149 -2.02 19.26 -24.82
C GLY A 149 -2.38 17.79 -25.05
N CYS A 150 -3.27 17.20 -24.24
CA CYS A 150 -3.71 15.81 -24.41
C CYS A 150 -4.36 15.57 -25.78
N LEU A 151 -4.45 14.32 -26.24
CA LEU A 151 -4.97 13.97 -27.57
C LEU A 151 -6.41 14.40 -27.77
N CYS A 152 -7.29 14.09 -26.81
CA CYS A 152 -8.68 14.51 -26.86
C CYS A 152 -9.31 14.59 -25.47
N VAL A 153 -10.44 15.29 -25.39
CA VAL A 153 -11.26 15.45 -24.21
C VAL A 153 -12.66 14.88 -24.47
N ILE A 154 -13.13 14.03 -23.57
CA ILE A 154 -14.50 13.52 -23.55
C ILE A 154 -15.18 14.11 -22.31
N SER A 155 -16.16 15.00 -22.48
CA SER A 155 -16.69 15.82 -21.40
C SER A 155 -18.20 15.97 -21.43
N ILE A 156 -18.81 16.11 -20.23
CA ILE A 156 -20.22 16.56 -20.11
C ILE A 156 -20.38 18.06 -20.28
N GLN A 157 -19.27 18.82 -20.23
CA GLN A 157 -19.27 20.28 -20.36
C GLN A 157 -18.46 20.73 -21.58
N PRO A 158 -18.84 21.83 -22.25
CA PRO A 158 -18.06 22.39 -23.35
C PRO A 158 -16.66 22.78 -22.90
N CYS A 159 -15.67 22.53 -23.74
CA CYS A 159 -14.32 23.05 -23.60
C CYS A 159 -13.75 23.45 -24.98
N THR A 160 -12.67 24.21 -24.98
CA THR A 160 -12.05 24.76 -26.21
C THR A 160 -10.95 23.86 -26.79
N HIS A 161 -10.81 22.63 -26.26
CA HIS A 161 -9.85 21.67 -26.83
C HIS A 161 -10.28 21.26 -28.24
N PRO A 162 -9.38 21.24 -29.26
CA PRO A 162 -9.74 20.99 -30.66
C PRO A 162 -10.45 19.64 -30.86
N HIS A 163 -10.03 18.61 -30.18
CA HIS A 163 -10.66 17.28 -30.22
C HIS A 163 -11.49 17.06 -28.95
N THR A 164 -12.71 17.57 -28.96
CA THR A 164 -13.66 17.42 -27.84
C THR A 164 -14.90 16.65 -28.24
N LEU A 165 -15.12 15.48 -27.61
CA LEU A 165 -16.42 14.82 -27.65
C LEU A 165 -17.28 15.33 -26.49
N LEU A 166 -18.29 16.14 -26.81
CA LEU A 166 -19.24 16.65 -25.82
C LEU A 166 -20.42 15.69 -25.68
N LEU A 167 -20.64 15.18 -24.47
CA LEU A 167 -21.74 14.31 -24.09
C LEU A 167 -22.48 14.95 -22.89
N PRO A 168 -23.33 15.98 -23.09
CA PRO A 168 -23.94 16.70 -22.01
C PRO A 168 -24.98 15.85 -21.27
N ASP A 169 -25.15 16.15 -19.98
CA ASP A 169 -26.31 15.65 -19.23
C ASP A 169 -27.57 16.42 -19.69
N THR A 170 -28.71 15.72 -19.71
CA THR A 170 -30.02 16.35 -19.93
C THR A 170 -30.56 16.87 -18.62
N THR A 171 -31.59 17.76 -18.68
CA THR A 171 -32.21 18.38 -17.50
C THR A 171 -32.75 17.36 -16.49
N ASP A 172 -33.14 16.18 -16.97
CA ASP A 172 -33.83 15.16 -16.16
C ASP A 172 -33.02 13.86 -15.99
N ALA A 173 -31.85 13.75 -16.61
CA ALA A 173 -31.04 12.54 -16.56
C ALA A 173 -29.53 12.80 -16.69
N LEU A 174 -28.73 12.05 -15.91
CA LEU A 174 -27.25 12.06 -15.97
C LEU A 174 -26.76 11.19 -17.13
N GLU A 175 -27.25 11.43 -18.35
CA GLU A 175 -26.97 10.57 -19.52
C GLU A 175 -25.49 10.65 -19.92
N GLY A 176 -24.96 11.84 -20.12
CA GLY A 176 -23.56 12.08 -20.47
C GLY A 176 -22.62 11.55 -19.40
N THR A 177 -22.91 11.87 -18.12
CA THR A 177 -22.20 11.37 -16.94
C THR A 177 -22.13 9.83 -16.96
N ASN A 178 -23.24 9.16 -17.19
CA ASN A 178 -23.30 7.69 -17.21
C ASN A 178 -22.52 7.13 -18.41
N ARG A 179 -22.64 7.71 -19.61
CA ARG A 179 -21.94 7.24 -20.81
C ARG A 179 -20.43 7.37 -20.68
N ILE A 180 -19.92 8.51 -20.18
CA ILE A 180 -18.48 8.72 -20.02
C ILE A 180 -17.92 7.79 -18.93
N ARG A 181 -18.63 7.62 -17.82
CA ARG A 181 -18.22 6.68 -16.77
C ARG A 181 -18.19 5.23 -17.27
N GLU A 182 -19.20 4.81 -18.03
CA GLU A 182 -19.24 3.48 -18.64
C GLU A 182 -18.06 3.27 -19.61
N ALA A 183 -17.74 4.26 -20.43
CA ALA A 183 -16.57 4.25 -21.31
C ALA A 183 -15.27 4.01 -20.53
N TYR A 184 -15.10 4.74 -19.42
CA TYR A 184 -13.95 4.61 -18.55
C TYR A 184 -13.84 3.21 -17.93
N ILE A 185 -14.96 2.63 -17.47
CA ILE A 185 -15.02 1.28 -16.91
C ILE A 185 -14.71 0.23 -18.00
N LYS A 186 -15.33 0.34 -19.19
CA LYS A 186 -15.11 -0.60 -20.31
C LYS A 186 -13.65 -0.61 -20.76
N ALA A 187 -13.05 0.56 -20.94
CA ALA A 187 -11.64 0.69 -21.32
C ALA A 187 -10.70 0.07 -20.24
N SER A 188 -10.97 0.34 -18.98
CA SER A 188 -10.22 -0.24 -17.86
C SER A 188 -10.35 -1.77 -17.80
N ALA A 189 -11.57 -2.30 -17.92
CA ALA A 189 -11.85 -3.74 -17.94
C ALA A 189 -11.18 -4.43 -19.12
N TYR A 190 -11.15 -3.78 -20.31
CA TYR A 190 -10.43 -4.29 -21.47
C TYR A 190 -8.94 -4.44 -21.19
N ILE A 191 -8.26 -3.39 -20.68
CA ILE A 191 -6.84 -3.49 -20.31
C ILE A 191 -6.63 -4.62 -19.29
N ARG A 192 -7.51 -4.72 -18.26
CA ARG A 192 -7.46 -5.81 -17.28
C ARG A 192 -7.54 -7.19 -17.94
N SER A 193 -8.39 -7.35 -18.94
CA SER A 193 -8.60 -8.63 -19.65
C SER A 193 -7.39 -9.14 -20.41
N LEU A 194 -6.45 -8.26 -20.81
CA LEU A 194 -5.20 -8.61 -21.48
C LEU A 194 -4.19 -9.30 -20.55
N HIS A 195 -4.43 -9.27 -19.24
CA HIS A 195 -3.51 -9.78 -18.21
C HIS A 195 -4.01 -11.06 -17.57
N LYS A 196 -3.11 -12.02 -17.37
CA LYS A 196 -3.38 -13.30 -16.70
C LYS A 196 -3.20 -13.26 -15.18
N ALA A 197 -2.88 -12.08 -14.63
CA ALA A 197 -2.70 -11.92 -13.20
C ALA A 197 -3.96 -12.38 -12.44
N LYS A 198 -3.77 -13.16 -11.37
CA LYS A 198 -4.84 -13.45 -10.42
C LYS A 198 -5.17 -12.19 -9.64
N VAL A 199 -6.43 -11.78 -9.64
CA VAL A 199 -6.89 -10.59 -8.92
C VAL A 199 -7.56 -10.99 -7.63
N ILE A 200 -7.04 -10.46 -6.54
CA ILE A 200 -7.58 -10.59 -5.18
C ILE A 200 -8.11 -9.22 -4.78
N THR A 201 -9.35 -9.17 -4.34
CA THR A 201 -9.97 -7.93 -3.85
C THR A 201 -10.31 -8.06 -2.38
N VAL A 202 -10.18 -6.96 -1.63
CA VAL A 202 -10.54 -6.90 -0.21
C VAL A 202 -11.50 -5.75 0.01
N THR A 203 -12.69 -6.04 0.54
CA THR A 203 -13.67 -5.03 0.95
C THR A 203 -14.24 -5.34 2.34
N GLY A 204 -15.01 -4.39 2.88
CA GLY A 204 -15.68 -4.48 4.19
C GLY A 204 -15.79 -3.13 4.87
N SER A 205 -16.41 -3.08 6.03
CA SER A 205 -16.53 -1.84 6.81
C SER A 205 -15.24 -1.53 7.57
N VAL A 206 -14.67 -2.52 8.27
CA VAL A 206 -13.45 -2.40 9.08
C VAL A 206 -12.45 -3.47 8.69
N GLY A 207 -11.15 -3.20 8.87
CA GLY A 207 -10.08 -4.20 8.70
C GLY A 207 -9.55 -4.39 7.27
N LYS A 208 -10.13 -3.75 6.25
CA LYS A 208 -9.72 -3.90 4.84
C LYS A 208 -8.21 -3.77 4.62
N THR A 209 -7.63 -2.68 5.08
CA THR A 209 -6.21 -2.39 4.82
C THR A 209 -5.29 -3.33 5.59
N SER A 210 -5.57 -3.61 6.86
CA SER A 210 -4.76 -4.55 7.66
C SER A 210 -4.83 -5.97 7.10
N THR A 211 -6.03 -6.42 6.65
CA THR A 211 -6.19 -7.69 5.93
C THR A 211 -5.39 -7.70 4.63
N LYS A 212 -5.49 -6.62 3.82
CA LYS A 212 -4.72 -6.48 2.58
C LYS A 212 -3.21 -6.54 2.85
N GLU A 213 -2.72 -5.82 3.86
CA GLU A 213 -1.29 -5.79 4.20
C GLU A 213 -0.78 -7.15 4.70
N MET A 214 -1.58 -7.89 5.44
CA MET A 214 -1.22 -9.24 5.85
C MET A 214 -1.23 -10.23 4.67
N ILE A 215 -2.20 -10.13 3.75
CA ILE A 215 -2.16 -10.87 2.47
C ILE A 215 -0.93 -10.47 1.66
N GLU A 216 -0.59 -9.18 1.59
CA GLU A 216 0.62 -8.69 0.92
C GLU A 216 1.88 -9.35 1.50
N ALA A 217 2.01 -9.44 2.83
CA ALA A 217 3.14 -10.09 3.48
C ALA A 217 3.29 -11.57 3.06
N VAL A 218 2.17 -12.28 2.92
CA VAL A 218 2.14 -13.65 2.38
C VAL A 218 2.54 -13.70 0.90
N LEU A 219 1.95 -12.84 0.07
CA LEU A 219 2.24 -12.84 -1.37
C LEU A 219 3.70 -12.51 -1.69
N ARG A 220 4.35 -11.66 -0.88
CA ARG A 220 5.76 -11.30 -1.05
C ARG A 220 6.74 -12.41 -0.70
N GLN A 221 6.34 -13.45 0.04
CA GLN A 221 7.17 -14.64 0.25
C GLN A 221 7.33 -15.44 -1.05
N HIS A 222 6.31 -15.44 -1.90
CA HIS A 222 6.28 -16.29 -3.11
C HIS A 222 6.52 -15.49 -4.40
N TYR A 223 5.88 -14.34 -4.57
CA TYR A 223 5.93 -13.57 -5.81
C TYR A 223 6.96 -12.44 -5.74
N LYS A 224 7.87 -12.38 -6.72
CA LYS A 224 8.90 -11.32 -6.78
C LYS A 224 8.33 -9.92 -7.01
N ASN A 225 7.26 -9.81 -7.82
CA ASN A 225 6.67 -8.54 -8.23
C ASN A 225 5.13 -8.59 -8.21
N PRO A 226 4.50 -8.78 -7.04
CA PRO A 226 3.06 -8.65 -6.93
C PRO A 226 2.68 -7.18 -7.13
N LEU A 227 1.58 -6.91 -7.83
CA LEU A 227 0.98 -5.58 -7.85
C LEU A 227 0.05 -5.46 -6.64
N ILE A 228 0.33 -4.49 -5.78
CA ILE A 228 -0.43 -4.26 -4.55
C ILE A 228 -0.93 -2.82 -4.54
N SER A 229 -2.21 -2.60 -4.23
CA SER A 229 -2.73 -1.26 -4.01
C SER A 229 -2.08 -0.62 -2.78
N LYS A 230 -1.51 0.58 -2.95
CA LYS A 230 -0.81 1.29 -1.87
C LYS A 230 -1.80 2.10 -1.03
N GLY A 231 -1.60 2.07 0.29
CA GLY A 231 -2.38 2.87 1.23
C GLY A 231 -3.89 2.68 1.05
N ASN A 232 -4.63 3.78 0.90
CA ASN A 232 -6.06 3.83 0.65
C ASN A 232 -6.43 4.02 -0.83
N ASN A 233 -5.56 3.66 -1.77
CA ASN A 233 -5.83 3.73 -3.21
C ASN A 233 -6.89 2.67 -3.61
N ASN A 234 -8.14 2.91 -3.20
CA ASN A 234 -9.26 1.96 -3.26
C ASN A 234 -10.49 2.50 -4.04
N SER A 235 -10.32 3.67 -4.73
CA SER A 235 -11.33 4.25 -5.62
C SER A 235 -11.19 3.72 -7.05
N MET A 236 -12.27 3.83 -7.86
CA MET A 236 -12.26 3.45 -9.28
C MET A 236 -11.13 4.11 -10.09
N PHE A 237 -10.74 5.34 -9.75
CA PHE A 237 -9.65 6.06 -10.42
C PHE A 237 -8.28 5.44 -10.13
N SER A 238 -8.02 5.13 -8.86
CA SER A 238 -6.79 4.46 -8.45
C SER A 238 -6.72 3.01 -8.96
N ILE A 239 -7.85 2.33 -9.05
CA ILE A 239 -7.97 0.99 -9.64
C ILE A 239 -7.62 1.02 -11.12
N THR A 240 -8.19 1.95 -11.93
CA THR A 240 -7.82 2.10 -13.34
C THR A 240 -6.31 2.35 -13.50
N ARG A 241 -5.74 3.26 -12.69
CA ARG A 241 -4.30 3.52 -12.70
C ARG A 241 -3.47 2.25 -12.42
N ASN A 242 -3.88 1.45 -11.43
CA ASN A 242 -3.21 0.20 -11.12
C ASN A 242 -3.36 -0.82 -12.26
N ILE A 243 -4.55 -0.93 -12.87
CA ILE A 243 -4.79 -1.79 -14.03
C ILE A 243 -3.90 -1.39 -15.20
N GLN A 244 -3.76 -0.10 -15.49
CA GLN A 244 -2.88 0.39 -16.54
C GLN A 244 -1.39 0.15 -16.25
N SER A 245 -1.01 0.04 -14.97
CA SER A 245 0.35 -0.30 -14.54
C SER A 245 0.68 -1.81 -14.59
N LEU A 246 -0.31 -2.68 -14.84
CA LEU A 246 -0.11 -4.12 -14.94
C LEU A 246 0.93 -4.44 -16.02
N LYS A 247 1.85 -5.33 -15.70
CA LYS A 247 2.87 -5.84 -16.64
C LYS A 247 2.53 -7.28 -17.03
N ARG A 248 3.00 -7.73 -18.18
CA ARG A 248 2.87 -9.12 -18.61
C ARG A 248 3.45 -10.12 -17.58
N THR A 249 4.42 -9.68 -16.80
CA THR A 249 5.08 -10.46 -15.74
C THR A 249 4.38 -10.39 -14.39
N THR A 250 3.32 -9.61 -14.25
CA THR A 250 2.53 -9.55 -13.03
C THR A 250 1.71 -10.83 -12.91
N ASN A 251 1.96 -11.61 -11.86
CA ASN A 251 1.27 -12.88 -11.62
C ASN A 251 0.05 -12.72 -10.72
N VAL A 252 0.11 -11.77 -9.78
CA VAL A 252 -0.96 -11.50 -8.82
C VAL A 252 -1.13 -10.00 -8.64
N TYR A 253 -2.41 -9.58 -8.51
CA TYR A 253 -2.81 -8.21 -8.21
C TYR A 253 -3.73 -8.21 -7.01
N LEU A 254 -3.32 -7.55 -5.93
CA LEU A 254 -4.10 -7.38 -4.69
C LEU A 254 -4.61 -5.95 -4.61
N GLN A 255 -5.93 -5.78 -4.54
CA GLN A 255 -6.61 -4.50 -4.56
C GLN A 255 -7.59 -4.35 -3.39
N GLU A 256 -7.40 -3.31 -2.58
CA GLU A 256 -8.43 -2.84 -1.67
C GLU A 256 -9.53 -2.10 -2.44
N VAL A 257 -10.81 -2.35 -2.11
CA VAL A 257 -11.97 -1.70 -2.74
C VAL A 257 -12.78 -0.98 -1.67
N GLY A 258 -12.93 0.34 -1.83
CA GLY A 258 -13.63 1.24 -0.91
C GLY A 258 -15.05 1.55 -1.35
N ALA A 259 -15.96 1.72 -0.36
CA ALA A 259 -17.32 2.19 -0.53
C ALA A 259 -17.38 3.68 -0.16
N PHE A 260 -17.61 4.56 -1.12
CA PHE A 260 -17.66 6.01 -0.88
C PHE A 260 -19.04 6.61 -1.20
N ALA A 261 -19.73 6.06 -2.19
CA ALA A 261 -21.06 6.44 -2.66
C ALA A 261 -21.72 5.26 -3.36
N PRO A 262 -23.02 5.27 -3.59
CA PRO A 262 -23.72 4.19 -4.28
C PRO A 262 -23.05 3.77 -5.59
N LYS A 263 -22.93 2.48 -5.83
CA LYS A 263 -22.30 1.84 -6.99
C LYS A 263 -20.78 1.98 -7.12
N THR A 264 -20.07 2.54 -6.15
CA THR A 264 -18.61 2.68 -6.25
C THR A 264 -17.88 1.34 -6.23
N ILE A 265 -18.40 0.36 -5.47
CA ILE A 265 -17.86 -1.00 -5.47
C ILE A 265 -18.26 -1.74 -6.74
N GLU A 266 -19.50 -1.60 -7.22
CA GLU A 266 -19.93 -2.15 -8.51
C GLU A 266 -19.02 -1.72 -9.65
N TYR A 267 -18.74 -0.42 -9.78
CA TYR A 267 -17.85 0.11 -10.83
C TYR A 267 -16.44 -0.47 -10.73
N SER A 268 -15.91 -0.56 -9.52
CA SER A 268 -14.60 -1.15 -9.25
C SER A 268 -14.56 -2.65 -9.57
N ALA A 269 -15.60 -3.38 -9.18
CA ALA A 269 -15.73 -4.82 -9.43
C ALA A 269 -15.77 -5.14 -10.93
N ARG A 270 -16.51 -4.35 -11.71
CA ARG A 270 -16.59 -4.47 -13.17
C ARG A 270 -15.25 -4.22 -13.87
N GLN A 271 -14.41 -3.33 -13.33
CA GLN A 271 -13.05 -3.13 -13.83
C GLN A 271 -12.12 -4.30 -13.50
N LEU A 272 -12.25 -4.87 -12.30
CA LEU A 272 -11.29 -5.83 -11.74
C LEU A 272 -11.57 -7.28 -12.19
N ALA A 273 -12.83 -7.68 -12.29
CA ALA A 273 -13.26 -9.08 -12.51
C ALA A 273 -12.43 -10.04 -11.64
N ALA A 274 -12.61 -9.92 -10.31
CA ALA A 274 -11.78 -10.60 -9.32
C ALA A 274 -11.83 -12.12 -9.42
N ASP A 275 -10.68 -12.78 -9.22
CA ASP A 275 -10.57 -14.23 -9.04
C ASP A 275 -10.92 -14.62 -7.60
N ILE A 276 -10.58 -13.76 -6.61
CA ILE A 276 -10.85 -13.96 -5.19
C ILE A 276 -11.39 -12.66 -4.61
N ALA A 277 -12.59 -12.70 -4.05
CA ALA A 277 -13.21 -11.59 -3.32
C ALA A 277 -13.20 -11.88 -1.82
N VAL A 278 -12.53 -11.02 -1.04
CA VAL A 278 -12.44 -11.13 0.42
C VAL A 278 -13.36 -10.09 1.06
N TYR A 279 -14.20 -10.53 1.97
CA TYR A 279 -15.09 -9.70 2.78
C TYR A 279 -14.71 -9.78 4.24
N THR A 280 -14.31 -8.65 4.84
CA THR A 280 -13.95 -8.62 6.26
C THR A 280 -15.18 -8.62 7.17
N ASN A 281 -16.09 -7.68 6.95
CA ASN A 281 -17.38 -7.54 7.66
C ASN A 281 -18.28 -6.53 6.94
N ILE A 282 -19.58 -6.58 7.23
CA ILE A 282 -20.58 -5.62 6.75
C ILE A 282 -21.16 -4.89 7.97
N GLY A 283 -20.64 -3.71 8.27
CA GLY A 283 -21.10 -2.85 9.35
C GLY A 283 -21.48 -1.46 8.84
N VAL A 284 -21.97 -0.64 9.75
CA VAL A 284 -22.33 0.76 9.49
C VAL A 284 -21.06 1.57 9.23
N SER A 285 -20.90 2.09 8.02
CA SER A 285 -19.84 3.02 7.63
C SER A 285 -20.28 3.75 6.37
N HIS A 286 -19.98 5.05 6.25
CA HIS A 286 -20.39 5.88 5.10
C HIS A 286 -21.89 5.86 4.80
N ILE A 287 -22.75 5.64 5.81
CA ILE A 287 -24.18 5.50 5.66
C ILE A 287 -24.86 6.77 5.13
N GLU A 288 -24.31 7.93 5.48
CA GLU A 288 -24.75 9.23 5.00
C GLU A 288 -24.79 9.30 3.48
N SER A 289 -23.75 8.79 2.81
CA SER A 289 -23.65 8.78 1.34
C SER A 289 -24.60 7.75 0.69
N TYR A 290 -24.95 6.66 1.40
CA TYR A 290 -25.76 5.57 0.86
C TYR A 290 -27.26 5.69 1.17
N GLY A 291 -27.62 6.47 2.19
CA GLY A 291 -29.00 6.65 2.65
C GLY A 291 -29.59 5.47 3.41
N SER A 292 -29.05 4.26 3.25
CA SER A 292 -29.48 3.08 4.02
C SER A 292 -28.40 2.00 4.12
N GLN A 293 -28.52 1.13 5.14
CA GLN A 293 -27.63 -0.03 5.35
C GLN A 293 -27.79 -1.06 4.22
N GLU A 294 -29.00 -1.23 3.70
CA GLU A 294 -29.32 -2.16 2.61
C GLU A 294 -28.60 -1.75 1.32
N ALA A 295 -28.63 -0.46 0.97
CA ALA A 295 -27.95 0.07 -0.20
C ALA A 295 -26.43 -0.10 -0.11
N LEU A 296 -25.83 0.18 1.07
CA LEU A 296 -24.42 -0.04 1.34
C LEU A 296 -24.05 -1.53 1.24
N THR A 297 -24.88 -2.40 1.81
CA THR A 297 -24.69 -3.86 1.77
C THR A 297 -24.74 -4.37 0.34
N ALA A 298 -25.74 -3.95 -0.44
CA ALA A 298 -25.88 -4.35 -1.84
C ALA A 298 -24.67 -3.95 -2.69
N ASP A 299 -24.16 -2.73 -2.50
CA ASP A 299 -22.96 -2.27 -3.21
C ASP A 299 -21.72 -3.08 -2.80
N LYS A 300 -21.51 -3.37 -1.51
CA LYS A 300 -20.38 -4.20 -1.07
C LYS A 300 -20.44 -5.61 -1.65
N LEU A 301 -21.61 -6.22 -1.68
CA LEU A 301 -21.83 -7.56 -2.22
C LEU A 301 -21.68 -7.62 -3.76
N SER A 302 -21.78 -6.48 -4.45
CA SER A 302 -21.56 -6.38 -5.90
C SER A 302 -20.15 -6.81 -6.31
N LEU A 303 -19.19 -6.79 -5.38
CA LEU A 303 -17.82 -7.26 -5.64
C LEU A 303 -17.76 -8.72 -6.11
N SER A 304 -18.61 -9.59 -5.54
CA SER A 304 -18.77 -10.97 -6.02
C SER A 304 -19.64 -11.03 -7.27
N THR A 305 -20.72 -10.25 -7.34
CA THR A 305 -21.65 -10.27 -8.49
C THR A 305 -20.93 -10.02 -9.81
N PHE A 306 -19.94 -9.12 -9.82
CA PHE A 306 -19.12 -8.78 -10.98
C PHE A 306 -17.72 -9.42 -10.97
N GLY A 307 -17.45 -10.31 -10.02
CA GLY A 307 -16.27 -11.17 -10.03
C GLY A 307 -16.37 -12.26 -11.10
N LYS A 308 -15.31 -13.04 -11.25
CA LYS A 308 -15.34 -14.19 -12.17
C LYS A 308 -16.34 -15.23 -11.69
N PRO A 309 -17.12 -15.86 -12.59
CA PRO A 309 -18.09 -16.90 -12.22
C PRO A 309 -17.44 -18.12 -11.54
N ASP A 310 -16.23 -18.47 -11.94
CA ASP A 310 -15.39 -19.54 -11.35
C ASP A 310 -14.48 -19.06 -10.22
N GLY A 311 -14.71 -17.84 -9.72
CA GLY A 311 -13.95 -17.22 -8.64
C GLY A 311 -14.35 -17.74 -7.25
N LEU A 312 -13.71 -17.19 -6.23
CA LEU A 312 -13.91 -17.51 -4.81
C LEU A 312 -14.41 -16.30 -4.04
N ALA A 313 -15.34 -16.50 -3.11
CA ALA A 313 -15.71 -15.55 -2.08
C ALA A 313 -15.19 -16.05 -0.72
N ILE A 314 -14.31 -15.28 -0.07
CA ILE A 314 -13.81 -15.57 1.28
C ILE A 314 -14.54 -14.66 2.25
N ILE A 315 -15.37 -15.21 3.13
CA ILE A 315 -16.31 -14.48 3.95
C ILE A 315 -16.19 -14.80 5.44
N ASN A 316 -16.45 -13.82 6.28
CA ASN A 316 -16.49 -13.99 7.72
C ASN A 316 -17.74 -14.76 8.13
N TYR A 317 -17.55 -15.92 8.75
CA TYR A 317 -18.62 -16.79 9.24
C TYR A 317 -19.43 -16.15 10.40
N ASP A 318 -18.79 -15.26 11.16
CA ASP A 318 -19.40 -14.61 12.32
C ASP A 318 -20.22 -13.36 11.91
N ASP A 319 -20.24 -13.01 10.61
CA ASP A 319 -21.03 -11.90 10.07
C ASP A 319 -22.37 -12.45 9.52
N PRO A 320 -23.51 -12.12 10.17
CA PRO A 320 -24.81 -12.66 9.78
C PRO A 320 -25.27 -12.18 8.39
N ILE A 321 -24.85 -10.98 7.95
CA ILE A 321 -25.19 -10.44 6.63
C ILE A 321 -24.48 -11.24 5.55
N LEU A 322 -23.19 -11.50 5.72
CA LEU A 322 -22.41 -12.32 4.78
C LEU A 322 -22.90 -13.76 4.73
N MET A 323 -23.23 -14.36 5.88
CA MET A 323 -23.75 -15.72 5.96
C MET A 323 -25.17 -15.87 5.42
N GLY A 324 -25.98 -14.81 5.47
CA GLY A 324 -27.32 -14.78 4.89
C GLY A 324 -27.37 -14.53 3.38
N HIS A 325 -26.23 -14.16 2.75
CA HIS A 325 -26.18 -13.85 1.32
C HIS A 325 -25.89 -15.11 0.47
N SER A 326 -26.56 -15.21 -0.68
CA SER A 326 -26.34 -16.28 -1.66
C SER A 326 -25.30 -15.85 -2.69
N PHE A 327 -24.06 -16.30 -2.52
CA PHE A 327 -22.98 -16.05 -3.47
C PHE A 327 -23.10 -16.99 -4.68
N THR A 328 -22.74 -16.47 -5.86
CA THR A 328 -22.67 -17.28 -7.09
C THR A 328 -21.35 -18.03 -7.21
N GLN A 329 -20.29 -17.54 -6.55
CA GLN A 329 -18.97 -18.16 -6.48
C GLN A 329 -18.92 -19.24 -5.40
N GLN A 330 -17.86 -20.05 -5.45
CA GLN A 330 -17.52 -20.93 -4.35
C GLN A 330 -17.20 -20.13 -3.10
N VAL A 331 -17.79 -20.50 -1.96
CA VAL A 331 -17.59 -19.81 -0.69
C VAL A 331 -16.59 -20.54 0.18
N ILE A 332 -15.63 -19.78 0.70
CA ILE A 332 -14.72 -20.17 1.78
C ILE A 332 -15.06 -19.33 3.00
N THR A 333 -15.38 -19.97 4.11
CA THR A 333 -15.72 -19.28 5.35
C THR A 333 -14.54 -19.26 6.32
N TYR A 334 -14.38 -18.17 7.06
CA TYR A 334 -13.43 -18.05 8.15
C TYR A 334 -14.06 -17.47 9.42
N SER A 335 -13.54 -17.84 10.58
CA SER A 335 -13.95 -17.31 11.89
C SER A 335 -12.78 -17.26 12.84
N LEU A 336 -12.86 -16.41 13.86
CA LEU A 336 -11.83 -16.38 14.90
C LEU A 336 -11.78 -17.70 15.69
N LYS A 337 -12.94 -18.20 16.14
CA LYS A 337 -13.02 -19.34 17.07
C LYS A 337 -14.08 -20.37 16.71
N ASN A 338 -14.94 -20.08 15.70
CA ASN A 338 -16.06 -20.97 15.38
C ASN A 338 -15.62 -22.14 14.49
N PRO A 339 -15.65 -23.41 14.99
CA PRO A 339 -15.18 -24.57 14.24
C PRO A 339 -16.11 -24.99 13.09
N GLN A 340 -17.26 -24.34 12.92
CA GLN A 340 -18.12 -24.54 11.76
C GLN A 340 -17.61 -23.83 10.51
N ALA A 341 -16.77 -22.81 10.66
CA ALA A 341 -16.06 -22.18 9.54
C ALA A 341 -15.07 -23.15 8.89
N MET A 342 -14.74 -22.92 7.62
CA MET A 342 -13.72 -23.73 6.92
C MET A 342 -12.35 -23.53 7.53
N TYR A 343 -11.99 -22.28 7.85
CA TYR A 343 -10.75 -21.91 8.54
C TYR A 343 -11.07 -21.18 9.84
N TYR A 344 -10.43 -21.59 10.93
CA TYR A 344 -10.60 -20.94 12.24
C TYR A 344 -9.33 -21.09 13.07
N ALA A 345 -9.23 -20.31 14.16
CA ALA A 345 -8.14 -20.44 15.11
C ALA A 345 -8.60 -21.16 16.39
N LYS A 346 -7.70 -21.89 17.00
CA LYS A 346 -7.85 -22.50 18.32
C LYS A 346 -6.53 -22.38 19.09
N ASP A 347 -6.54 -22.72 20.39
CA ASP A 347 -5.38 -22.67 21.26
C ASP A 347 -4.68 -21.30 21.24
N ILE A 348 -5.48 -20.21 21.22
CA ILE A 348 -4.99 -18.85 21.15
C ILE A 348 -4.32 -18.50 22.47
N LEU A 349 -3.03 -18.21 22.42
CA LEU A 349 -2.23 -17.81 23.58
C LEU A 349 -1.62 -16.43 23.33
N ARG A 350 -1.76 -15.55 24.32
CA ARG A 350 -1.18 -14.21 24.30
C ARG A 350 0.34 -14.30 24.56
N ALA A 351 1.14 -13.74 23.65
CA ALA A 351 2.57 -13.50 23.80
C ALA A 351 2.83 -12.01 24.15
N ASP A 352 4.06 -11.64 24.48
CA ASP A 352 4.36 -10.24 24.87
C ASP A 352 4.13 -9.24 23.73
N ASP A 353 4.42 -9.63 22.49
CA ASP A 353 4.34 -8.80 21.27
C ASP A 353 3.23 -9.23 20.31
N GLY A 354 2.39 -10.21 20.67
CA GLY A 354 1.37 -10.74 19.75
C GLY A 354 0.68 -12.00 20.27
N TYR A 355 0.50 -12.98 19.37
CA TYR A 355 -0.20 -14.23 19.68
C TYR A 355 0.45 -15.43 19.01
N THR A 356 0.39 -16.59 19.68
CA THR A 356 0.54 -17.90 19.07
C THR A 356 -0.82 -18.60 19.06
N PHE A 357 -1.11 -19.35 18.01
CA PHE A 357 -2.38 -20.05 17.85
C PHE A 357 -2.25 -21.20 16.85
N THR A 358 -3.25 -22.08 16.83
CA THR A 358 -3.37 -23.14 15.85
C THR A 358 -4.37 -22.73 14.76
N LEU A 359 -3.94 -22.60 13.51
CA LEU A 359 -4.81 -22.49 12.34
C LEU A 359 -5.38 -23.87 11.98
N ALA A 360 -6.69 -24.01 12.04
CA ALA A 360 -7.38 -25.25 11.71
C ALA A 360 -8.14 -25.12 10.39
N CYS A 361 -8.01 -26.15 9.53
CA CYS A 361 -8.79 -26.32 8.32
C CYS A 361 -9.77 -27.49 8.48
N ARG A 362 -11.06 -27.17 8.64
CA ARG A 362 -12.09 -28.19 8.87
C ARG A 362 -12.21 -29.22 7.72
N ALA A 363 -12.10 -28.74 6.48
CA ALA A 363 -12.31 -29.60 5.30
C ALA A 363 -11.21 -30.65 5.13
N ALA A 364 -9.95 -30.32 5.47
CA ALA A 364 -8.81 -31.20 5.34
C ALA A 364 -8.43 -31.89 6.66
N ALA A 365 -9.04 -31.52 7.77
CA ALA A 365 -8.65 -31.92 9.14
C ALA A 365 -7.16 -31.62 9.44
N GLU A 366 -6.65 -30.50 8.89
CA GLU A 366 -5.27 -30.05 9.02
C GLU A 366 -5.16 -28.95 10.08
N GLU A 367 -4.03 -28.91 10.75
CA GLU A 367 -3.71 -27.95 11.81
C GLU A 367 -2.29 -27.43 11.62
N HIS A 368 -2.14 -26.11 11.69
CA HIS A 368 -0.88 -25.45 11.46
C HIS A 368 -0.58 -24.51 12.64
N PRO A 369 0.52 -24.69 13.36
CA PRO A 369 0.99 -23.71 14.33
C PRO A 369 1.29 -22.37 13.64
N ALA A 370 0.77 -21.28 14.18
CA ALA A 370 0.94 -19.96 13.63
C ALA A 370 1.26 -18.95 14.74
N GLN A 371 1.88 -17.84 14.33
CA GLN A 371 2.15 -16.73 15.22
C GLN A 371 2.03 -15.40 14.50
N ILE A 372 1.65 -14.35 15.21
CA ILE A 372 1.67 -12.97 14.77
C ILE A 372 2.36 -12.11 15.81
N HIS A 373 3.12 -11.09 15.38
CA HIS A 373 3.82 -10.14 16.25
C HIS A 373 3.08 -8.79 16.30
N VAL A 374 1.76 -8.87 16.44
CA VAL A 374 0.88 -7.71 16.57
C VAL A 374 -0.22 -7.99 17.56
N LEU A 375 -0.65 -6.95 18.27
CA LEU A 375 -1.68 -7.04 19.31
C LEU A 375 -3.10 -7.00 18.71
N GLY A 376 -4.07 -7.47 19.51
CA GLY A 376 -5.48 -7.50 19.15
C GLY A 376 -5.89 -8.80 18.44
N GLU A 377 -6.81 -9.56 19.08
CA GLU A 377 -7.32 -10.84 18.52
C GLU A 377 -7.90 -10.71 17.11
N HIS A 378 -8.39 -9.53 16.71
CA HIS A 378 -8.87 -9.28 15.35
C HIS A 378 -7.76 -9.43 14.28
N ASN A 379 -6.47 -9.30 14.64
CA ASN A 379 -5.36 -9.58 13.72
C ASN A 379 -5.17 -11.08 13.47
N ILE A 380 -5.65 -11.94 14.36
CA ILE A 380 -5.74 -13.38 14.09
C ILE A 380 -6.76 -13.66 12.97
N LEU A 381 -7.89 -12.92 12.93
CA LEU A 381 -8.83 -13.00 11.79
C LEU A 381 -8.14 -12.62 10.46
N ASN A 382 -7.34 -11.55 10.47
CA ASN A 382 -6.57 -11.16 9.28
C ASN A 382 -5.59 -12.26 8.85
N ALA A 383 -4.95 -12.94 9.82
CA ALA A 383 -4.04 -14.06 9.56
C ALA A 383 -4.77 -15.29 8.95
N ILE A 384 -5.96 -15.61 9.46
CA ILE A 384 -6.80 -16.69 8.91
C ILE A 384 -7.18 -16.38 7.46
N VAL A 385 -7.58 -15.14 7.16
CA VAL A 385 -7.87 -14.70 5.78
C VAL A 385 -6.65 -14.81 4.89
N ALA A 386 -5.49 -14.32 5.34
CA ALA A 386 -4.26 -14.40 4.56
C ALA A 386 -3.85 -15.86 4.28
N PHE A 387 -4.05 -16.75 5.25
CA PHE A 387 -3.86 -18.19 5.09
C PHE A 387 -4.83 -18.76 4.04
N ALA A 388 -6.11 -18.45 4.13
CA ALA A 388 -7.14 -18.90 3.17
C ALA A 388 -6.84 -18.44 1.75
N VAL A 389 -6.40 -17.19 1.57
CA VAL A 389 -5.97 -16.63 0.26
C VAL A 389 -4.73 -17.37 -0.25
N GLY A 390 -3.71 -17.58 0.59
CA GLY A 390 -2.50 -18.32 0.21
C GLY A 390 -2.82 -19.75 -0.26
N ARG A 391 -3.67 -20.46 0.47
CA ARG A 391 -4.15 -21.81 0.09
C ARG A 391 -4.96 -21.80 -1.20
N ALA A 392 -5.83 -20.80 -1.40
CA ALA A 392 -6.58 -20.63 -2.66
C ALA A 392 -5.67 -20.40 -3.87
N LEU A 393 -4.51 -19.76 -3.67
CA LEU A 393 -3.46 -19.57 -4.67
C LEU A 393 -2.50 -20.77 -4.77
N GLN A 394 -2.69 -21.82 -3.97
CA GLN A 394 -1.85 -23.02 -3.91
C GLN A 394 -0.40 -22.70 -3.51
N LEU A 395 -0.19 -21.72 -2.64
CA LEU A 395 1.13 -21.40 -2.10
C LEU A 395 1.55 -22.46 -1.05
N PRO A 396 2.86 -22.71 -0.87
CA PRO A 396 3.37 -23.58 0.19
C PRO A 396 3.00 -23.05 1.58
N ASP A 397 2.50 -23.90 2.47
CA ASP A 397 2.09 -23.51 3.82
C ASP A 397 3.22 -22.82 4.61
N ALA A 398 4.46 -23.28 4.46
CA ALA A 398 5.62 -22.65 5.10
C ALA A 398 5.82 -21.19 4.68
N GLU A 399 5.60 -20.86 3.40
CA GLU A 399 5.67 -19.48 2.90
C GLU A 399 4.49 -18.64 3.42
N ILE A 400 3.28 -19.22 3.45
CA ILE A 400 2.10 -18.55 3.99
C ILE A 400 2.32 -18.18 5.45
N LEU A 401 2.73 -19.13 6.29
CA LEU A 401 2.97 -18.94 7.72
C LEU A 401 4.13 -17.97 8.00
N ALA A 402 5.20 -18.03 7.20
CA ALA A 402 6.30 -17.07 7.28
C ALA A 402 5.83 -15.64 6.95
N GLY A 403 4.98 -15.49 5.93
CA GLY A 403 4.38 -14.21 5.58
C GLY A 403 3.51 -13.65 6.70
N ILE A 404 2.65 -14.46 7.29
CA ILE A 404 1.79 -14.08 8.42
C ILE A 404 2.66 -13.62 9.60
N ALA A 405 3.70 -14.36 9.96
CA ALA A 405 4.59 -14.02 11.07
C ALA A 405 5.42 -12.73 10.81
N SER A 406 5.70 -12.42 9.54
CA SER A 406 6.47 -11.22 9.17
C SER A 406 5.66 -9.93 9.14
N TYR A 407 4.33 -10.00 9.27
CA TYR A 407 3.47 -8.83 9.19
C TYR A 407 3.74 -7.82 10.29
N GLN A 408 3.82 -6.54 9.93
CA GLN A 408 3.89 -5.41 10.85
C GLN A 408 2.87 -4.34 10.42
N PRO A 409 2.12 -3.73 11.36
CA PRO A 409 1.22 -2.63 11.04
C PRO A 409 1.98 -1.46 10.40
N SER A 410 1.35 -0.79 9.46
CA SER A 410 1.94 0.38 8.81
C SER A 410 1.18 1.68 9.12
N GLY A 411 1.91 2.80 9.14
CA GLY A 411 1.35 4.14 9.35
C GLY A 411 0.60 4.26 10.68
N MET A 412 -0.58 4.87 10.64
CA MET A 412 -1.41 5.16 11.83
C MET A 412 -2.57 4.15 11.97
N ARG A 413 -2.28 2.83 11.93
CA ARG A 413 -3.27 1.75 12.05
C ARG A 413 -2.86 0.79 13.15
N GLN A 414 -3.27 1.08 14.39
CA GLN A 414 -2.91 0.33 15.60
C GLN A 414 -1.38 0.08 15.72
N ASN A 415 -0.61 1.05 15.27
CA ASN A 415 0.85 0.98 15.28
C ASN A 415 1.36 1.41 16.65
N LEU A 416 1.91 0.45 17.40
CA LEU A 416 2.54 0.71 18.70
C LEU A 416 4.01 1.05 18.48
N LEU A 417 4.40 2.25 18.84
CA LEU A 417 5.76 2.75 18.66
C LEU A 417 6.32 3.35 19.96
N GLN A 418 7.63 3.34 20.06
CA GLN A 418 8.38 4.06 21.06
C GLN A 418 8.74 5.44 20.48
N ALA A 419 8.26 6.52 21.09
CA ALA A 419 8.59 7.90 20.75
C ALA A 419 9.38 8.51 21.91
N GLY A 420 10.71 8.37 21.88
CA GLY A 420 11.58 8.69 22.98
C GLY A 420 11.19 7.93 24.25
N LYS A 421 10.87 8.66 25.31
CA LYS A 421 10.43 8.11 26.60
C LYS A 421 8.94 7.76 26.70
N TYR A 422 8.17 7.94 25.61
CA TYR A 422 6.73 7.71 25.56
C TYR A 422 6.39 6.51 24.67
N ARG A 423 5.30 5.83 24.97
CA ARG A 423 4.73 4.78 24.12
C ARG A 423 3.47 5.34 23.46
N ILE A 424 3.40 5.23 22.15
CA ILE A 424 2.28 5.76 21.37
C ILE A 424 1.59 4.62 20.63
N LEU A 425 0.28 4.49 20.82
CA LEU A 425 -0.57 3.65 19.99
C LEU A 425 -1.26 4.55 18.95
N ALA A 426 -0.71 4.57 17.73
CA ALA A 426 -1.19 5.40 16.64
C ALA A 426 -2.29 4.67 15.87
N ASP A 427 -3.55 5.17 15.96
CA ASP A 427 -4.71 4.62 15.24
C ASP A 427 -5.67 5.72 14.76
N CYS A 428 -5.13 6.75 14.14
CA CYS A 428 -5.89 7.92 13.68
C CYS A 428 -6.00 8.04 12.15
N TYR A 429 -5.97 6.91 11.44
CA TYR A 429 -6.21 6.89 10.00
C TYR A 429 -7.71 6.77 9.65
N ASN A 430 -8.49 6.01 10.41
CA ASN A 430 -9.95 5.90 10.26
C ASN A 430 -10.56 5.50 11.61
N SER A 431 -11.85 5.82 11.78
CA SER A 431 -12.56 5.49 13.03
C SER A 431 -13.99 5.02 12.75
N SER A 432 -14.49 4.19 13.65
CA SER A 432 -15.88 3.74 13.78
C SER A 432 -16.05 3.18 15.18
N LEU A 433 -17.28 2.99 15.64
CA LEU A 433 -17.57 2.40 16.95
C LEU A 433 -16.81 1.08 17.17
N LEU A 434 -16.90 0.13 16.23
CA LEU A 434 -16.21 -1.15 16.31
C LEU A 434 -14.68 -0.99 16.31
N ALA A 435 -14.16 -0.04 15.53
CA ALA A 435 -12.72 0.21 15.49
C ALA A 435 -12.21 0.84 16.79
N VAL A 436 -13.00 1.69 17.46
CA VAL A 436 -12.68 2.24 18.78
C VAL A 436 -12.60 1.10 19.81
N ASP A 437 -13.63 0.27 19.91
CA ASP A 437 -13.68 -0.87 20.82
C ASP A 437 -12.49 -1.83 20.61
N ASN A 438 -12.19 -2.19 19.37
CA ASN A 438 -11.04 -3.05 19.05
C ASN A 438 -9.70 -2.43 19.47
N THR A 439 -9.52 -1.13 19.30
CA THR A 439 -8.27 -0.47 19.70
C THR A 439 -8.14 -0.33 21.21
N LEU A 440 -9.26 -0.10 21.93
CA LEU A 440 -9.27 -0.06 23.38
C LEU A 440 -8.97 -1.45 23.97
N LYS A 441 -9.45 -2.54 23.35
CA LYS A 441 -9.05 -3.91 23.72
C LYS A 441 -7.54 -4.12 23.57
N VAL A 442 -6.93 -3.61 22.51
CA VAL A 442 -5.45 -3.65 22.36
C VAL A 442 -4.77 -2.88 23.48
N LEU A 443 -5.30 -1.70 23.85
CA LEU A 443 -4.76 -0.90 24.95
C LEU A 443 -4.85 -1.64 26.28
N ASP A 444 -5.95 -2.36 26.54
CA ASP A 444 -6.14 -3.18 27.76
C ASP A 444 -5.14 -4.32 27.88
N GLU A 445 -4.76 -4.92 26.74
CA GLU A 445 -3.81 -6.03 26.65
C GLU A 445 -2.37 -5.62 26.95
N LEU A 446 -2.05 -4.32 26.79
CA LEU A 446 -0.68 -3.86 26.99
C LEU A 446 -0.26 -3.97 28.46
N ARG A 447 0.87 -4.66 28.67
CA ARG A 447 1.53 -4.67 29.98
C ARG A 447 2.26 -3.35 30.16
N LEU A 448 1.93 -2.64 31.21
CA LEU A 448 2.55 -1.39 31.58
C LEU A 448 3.29 -1.56 32.90
N PRO A 449 4.43 -0.87 33.11
CA PRO A 449 5.04 -0.75 34.42
C PRO A 449 4.06 -0.15 35.43
N ASP A 450 4.30 -0.41 36.72
CA ASP A 450 3.54 0.21 37.80
C ASP A 450 3.65 1.74 37.72
N GLU A 451 2.60 2.46 38.09
CA GLU A 451 2.49 3.92 38.10
C GLU A 451 2.39 4.58 36.73
N THR A 452 2.43 3.83 35.60
CA THR A 452 2.22 4.38 34.26
C THR A 452 0.74 4.47 33.93
N LYS A 453 0.38 5.50 33.12
CA LYS A 453 -1.00 5.80 32.74
C LYS A 453 -1.32 5.37 31.32
N ARG A 454 -2.59 5.01 31.11
CA ARG A 454 -3.23 4.88 29.80
C ARG A 454 -4.00 6.15 29.51
N ILE A 455 -3.50 6.95 28.59
CA ILE A 455 -4.13 8.20 28.16
C ILE A 455 -4.73 7.96 26.77
N VAL A 456 -6.01 8.28 26.60
CA VAL A 456 -6.73 8.07 25.36
C VAL A 456 -7.14 9.43 24.80
N VAL A 457 -6.73 9.73 23.56
CA VAL A 457 -7.12 10.93 22.81
C VAL A 457 -8.01 10.48 21.67
N LEU A 458 -9.30 10.80 21.73
CA LEU A 458 -10.29 10.49 20.73
C LEU A 458 -10.71 11.74 19.96
N GLY A 459 -10.88 11.58 18.64
CA GLY A 459 -11.54 12.56 17.80
C GLY A 459 -12.81 12.02 17.16
N ASP A 460 -13.49 12.86 16.40
CA ASP A 460 -14.75 12.52 15.76
C ASP A 460 -14.68 11.27 14.87
N VAL A 461 -15.77 10.54 14.85
CA VAL A 461 -16.11 9.58 13.80
C VAL A 461 -16.96 10.30 12.76
N LEU A 462 -16.41 10.51 11.57
CA LEU A 462 -17.05 11.28 10.49
C LEU A 462 -17.96 10.42 9.60
N ALA A 463 -18.77 11.08 8.76
CA ALA A 463 -19.66 10.46 7.78
C ALA A 463 -20.77 9.56 8.38
N LEU A 464 -21.30 9.93 9.54
CA LEU A 464 -22.37 9.23 10.24
C LEU A 464 -23.77 9.84 10.00
N GLY A 465 -23.84 11.08 9.48
CA GLY A 465 -25.10 11.81 9.31
C GLY A 465 -25.87 11.90 10.62
N ASP A 466 -27.18 11.60 10.57
CA ASP A 466 -28.07 11.67 11.73
C ASP A 466 -27.73 10.69 12.87
N LEU A 467 -26.90 9.67 12.59
CA LEU A 467 -26.45 8.71 13.61
C LEU A 467 -25.26 9.23 14.44
N SER A 468 -24.75 10.44 14.16
CA SER A 468 -23.51 10.95 14.76
C SER A 468 -23.61 11.04 16.28
N GLU A 469 -24.65 11.69 16.83
CA GLU A 469 -24.78 11.84 18.28
C GLU A 469 -24.87 10.50 19.00
N GLU A 470 -25.79 9.61 18.56
CA GLU A 470 -25.98 8.32 19.23
C GLU A 470 -24.73 7.44 19.16
N THR A 471 -24.04 7.43 18.00
CA THR A 471 -22.78 6.68 17.85
C THR A 471 -21.70 7.19 18.80
N HIS A 472 -21.56 8.51 18.95
CA HIS A 472 -20.57 9.08 19.88
C HIS A 472 -20.95 8.83 21.35
N ARG A 473 -22.24 8.89 21.72
CA ARG A 473 -22.68 8.47 23.05
C ARG A 473 -22.34 7.00 23.33
N GLU A 474 -22.56 6.11 22.35
CA GLU A 474 -22.17 4.70 22.49
C GLU A 474 -20.66 4.51 22.61
N ILE A 475 -19.84 5.29 21.89
CA ILE A 475 -18.38 5.31 22.07
C ILE A 475 -18.04 5.68 23.52
N GLY A 476 -18.72 6.68 24.10
CA GLY A 476 -18.54 7.03 25.52
C GLY A 476 -18.84 5.86 26.47
N ARG A 477 -19.95 5.15 26.23
CA ARG A 477 -20.31 3.96 27.01
C ARG A 477 -19.27 2.83 26.86
N VAL A 478 -18.79 2.59 25.63
CA VAL A 478 -17.71 1.62 25.38
C VAL A 478 -16.44 2.00 26.13
N CYS A 479 -16.05 3.29 26.11
CA CYS A 479 -14.87 3.74 26.87
C CYS A 479 -14.93 3.35 28.35
N THR A 480 -16.11 3.38 28.96
CA THR A 480 -16.26 3.02 30.40
C THR A 480 -16.01 1.54 30.70
N GLN A 481 -15.97 0.69 29.69
CA GLN A 481 -15.73 -0.75 29.83
C GLN A 481 -14.25 -1.12 29.75
N HIS A 482 -13.38 -0.15 29.43
CA HIS A 482 -11.94 -0.35 29.22
C HIS A 482 -11.07 0.37 30.25
N LYS A 483 -9.83 -0.11 30.37
CA LYS A 483 -8.86 0.43 31.32
C LYS A 483 -8.17 1.66 30.72
N MET A 484 -8.53 2.83 31.20
CA MET A 484 -7.83 4.08 30.90
C MET A 484 -7.88 5.02 32.09
N ASP A 485 -6.84 5.82 32.26
CA ASP A 485 -6.70 6.75 33.39
C ASP A 485 -7.21 8.15 33.03
N LEU A 486 -7.18 8.50 31.74
CA LEU A 486 -7.61 9.80 31.24
C LEU A 486 -8.14 9.67 29.81
N LEU A 487 -9.32 10.24 29.57
CA LEU A 487 -9.93 10.38 28.24
C LEU A 487 -9.95 11.85 27.83
N ILE A 488 -9.38 12.16 26.67
CA ILE A 488 -9.36 13.50 26.07
C ILE A 488 -10.09 13.44 24.74
N GLY A 489 -11.08 14.32 24.52
CA GLY A 489 -11.85 14.42 23.28
C GLY A 489 -11.54 15.70 22.54
N TYR A 490 -11.33 15.61 21.21
CA TYR A 490 -11.17 16.74 20.29
C TYR A 490 -12.01 16.57 19.03
N GLY A 491 -12.78 17.59 18.69
CA GLY A 491 -13.67 17.60 17.52
C GLY A 491 -15.00 18.27 17.80
N ILE A 492 -16.01 18.00 16.98
CA ILE A 492 -17.35 18.58 17.12
C ILE A 492 -18.29 17.62 17.85
N ALA A 493 -18.37 16.38 17.40
CA ALA A 493 -19.31 15.38 17.88
C ALA A 493 -18.76 14.53 19.03
N ILE A 494 -17.45 14.40 19.19
CA ILE A 494 -16.82 13.61 20.25
C ILE A 494 -17.22 14.08 21.67
N ARG A 495 -17.68 15.33 21.79
CA ARG A 495 -18.22 15.87 23.04
C ARG A 495 -19.28 14.97 23.69
N TYR A 496 -20.13 14.32 22.88
CA TYR A 496 -21.16 13.40 23.36
C TYR A 496 -20.55 12.15 24.03
N ALA A 497 -19.45 11.64 23.50
CA ALA A 497 -18.72 10.53 24.11
C ALA A 497 -18.07 10.95 25.44
N ILE A 498 -17.52 12.17 25.49
CA ILE A 498 -16.90 12.70 26.72
C ILE A 498 -17.94 12.94 27.80
N GLU A 499 -19.13 13.48 27.44
CA GLU A 499 -20.26 13.67 28.36
C GLU A 499 -20.70 12.33 28.99
N GLU A 500 -20.89 11.28 28.18
CA GLU A 500 -21.27 9.95 28.67
C GLU A 500 -20.21 9.33 29.59
N ALA A 501 -18.93 9.39 29.20
CA ALA A 501 -17.83 8.87 29.98
C ALA A 501 -17.68 9.62 31.33
N ALA A 502 -17.79 10.96 31.31
CA ALA A 502 -17.72 11.78 32.51
C ALA A 502 -18.92 11.52 33.46
N ALA A 503 -20.14 11.37 32.91
CA ALA A 503 -21.32 11.04 33.68
C ALA A 503 -21.19 9.66 34.37
N ALA A 504 -20.43 8.73 33.79
CA ALA A 504 -20.10 7.45 34.41
C ALA A 504 -18.94 7.51 35.39
N GLY A 505 -18.38 8.71 35.67
CA GLY A 505 -17.34 8.92 36.67
C GLY A 505 -15.88 8.77 36.17
N MET A 506 -15.67 8.70 34.83
CA MET A 506 -14.33 8.70 34.25
C MET A 506 -13.70 10.10 34.31
N GLN A 507 -12.36 10.15 34.37
CA GLN A 507 -11.62 11.38 34.12
C GLN A 507 -11.64 11.62 32.59
N ALA A 508 -12.59 12.45 32.13
CA ALA A 508 -12.81 12.74 30.73
C ALA A 508 -12.95 14.26 30.49
N HIS A 509 -12.21 14.79 29.52
CA HIS A 509 -12.15 16.21 29.21
C HIS A 509 -12.34 16.47 27.71
N TYR A 510 -13.18 17.43 27.38
CA TYR A 510 -13.45 17.86 26.00
C TYR A 510 -12.75 19.18 25.70
N TYR A 511 -12.21 19.28 24.49
CA TYR A 511 -11.59 20.47 23.95
C TYR A 511 -12.13 20.73 22.54
N ALA A 512 -12.61 21.94 22.29
CA ALA A 512 -13.02 22.39 20.96
C ALA A 512 -11.83 22.94 20.17
N ASP A 513 -10.83 23.49 20.86
CA ASP A 513 -9.61 24.04 20.27
C ASP A 513 -8.47 23.01 20.30
N ARG A 514 -7.77 22.91 19.16
CA ARG A 514 -6.66 21.95 18.98
C ARG A 514 -5.46 22.27 19.89
N ALA A 515 -5.10 23.55 20.00
CA ALA A 515 -3.94 23.95 20.79
C ALA A 515 -4.19 23.73 22.30
N GLU A 516 -5.44 23.95 22.76
CA GLU A 516 -5.85 23.65 24.15
C GLU A 516 -5.78 22.13 24.41
N MET A 517 -6.26 21.30 23.48
CA MET A 517 -6.16 19.84 23.56
C MET A 517 -4.69 19.38 23.62
N GLU A 518 -3.84 19.90 22.71
CA GLU A 518 -2.41 19.57 22.69
C GLU A 518 -1.70 19.98 23.99
N ALA A 519 -2.01 21.14 24.53
CA ALA A 519 -1.48 21.61 25.82
C ALA A 519 -1.92 20.69 26.98
N ALA A 520 -3.19 20.24 26.97
CA ALA A 520 -3.71 19.31 27.98
C ALA A 520 -3.03 17.94 27.90
N VAL A 521 -2.83 17.39 26.69
CA VAL A 521 -2.08 16.15 26.49
C VAL A 521 -0.64 16.28 26.99
N ARG A 522 0.06 17.35 26.63
CA ARG A 522 1.44 17.63 27.07
C ARG A 522 1.55 17.74 28.61
N ALA A 523 0.57 18.35 29.25
CA ALA A 523 0.54 18.48 30.72
C ALA A 523 0.25 17.16 31.44
N ALA A 524 -0.53 16.28 30.83
CA ALA A 524 -0.97 15.02 31.43
C ALA A 524 0.05 13.88 31.30
N VAL A 525 0.81 13.85 30.19
CA VAL A 525 1.67 12.70 29.83
C VAL A 525 3.01 12.77 30.57
N ARG A 526 3.46 11.62 31.09
CA ARG A 526 4.75 11.44 31.78
C ARG A 526 5.58 10.34 31.11
N PRO A 527 6.92 10.34 31.31
CA PRO A 527 7.77 9.25 30.83
C PRO A 527 7.23 7.87 31.28
N GLY A 528 7.14 6.93 30.36
CA GLY A 528 6.61 5.58 30.59
C GLY A 528 5.13 5.42 30.27
N ASP A 529 4.34 6.51 30.26
CA ASP A 529 2.92 6.45 29.89
C ASP A 529 2.72 5.96 28.44
N ILE A 530 1.52 5.44 28.19
CA ILE A 530 1.06 5.13 26.85
C ILE A 530 -0.06 6.08 26.45
N VAL A 531 0.04 6.63 25.24
CA VAL A 531 -0.97 7.52 24.68
C VAL A 531 -1.56 6.88 23.41
N LEU A 532 -2.85 6.63 23.43
CA LEU A 532 -3.61 6.24 22.24
C LEU A 532 -4.12 7.49 21.54
N PHE A 533 -3.88 7.59 20.21
CA PHE A 533 -4.53 8.57 19.35
C PHE A 533 -5.46 7.86 18.37
N LYS A 534 -6.77 8.22 18.37
CA LYS A 534 -7.74 7.63 17.46
C LYS A 534 -8.82 8.61 17.00
N ALA A 535 -8.96 8.75 15.69
CA ALA A 535 -9.97 9.57 15.04
C ALA A 535 -10.22 9.14 13.58
N SER A 536 -11.23 9.70 12.96
CA SER A 536 -11.33 9.71 11.49
C SER A 536 -10.25 10.60 10.89
N HIS A 537 -9.86 10.32 9.64
CA HIS A 537 -8.73 11.01 8.97
C HIS A 537 -8.93 12.53 8.91
N GLY A 538 -10.14 13.01 8.55
CA GLY A 538 -10.46 14.43 8.44
C GLY A 538 -10.35 15.21 9.76
N VAL A 539 -10.32 14.56 10.93
CA VAL A 539 -10.01 15.22 12.21
C VAL A 539 -8.53 15.59 12.31
N ASN A 540 -7.67 14.92 11.54
CA ASN A 540 -6.22 15.12 11.46
C ASN A 540 -5.51 15.09 12.84
N LEU A 541 -5.94 14.18 13.71
CA LEU A 541 -5.36 14.01 15.05
C LEU A 541 -3.92 13.48 15.00
N GLY A 542 -3.54 12.84 13.88
CA GLY A 542 -2.17 12.43 13.61
C GLY A 542 -1.17 13.57 13.55
N ALA A 543 -1.59 14.77 13.10
CA ALA A 543 -0.73 15.95 13.11
C ALA A 543 -0.38 16.38 14.54
N SER A 544 -1.36 16.37 15.46
CA SER A 544 -1.10 16.63 16.88
C SER A 544 -0.17 15.60 17.50
N MET A 545 -0.32 14.31 17.14
CA MET A 545 0.59 13.26 17.58
C MET A 545 2.03 13.51 17.10
N ASP A 546 2.21 13.81 15.82
CA ASP A 546 3.53 14.12 15.24
C ASP A 546 4.18 15.32 15.94
N LYS A 547 3.42 16.38 16.20
CA LYS A 547 3.87 17.61 16.86
C LYS A 547 4.25 17.37 18.33
N LEU A 548 3.41 16.63 19.06
CA LEU A 548 3.60 16.42 20.50
C LEU A 548 4.75 15.48 20.81
N PHE A 549 4.99 14.49 19.97
CA PHE A 549 5.90 13.38 20.24
C PHE A 549 7.02 13.23 19.22
N GLY A 550 7.18 14.16 18.27
CA GLY A 550 8.23 14.11 17.26
C GLY A 550 8.13 12.90 16.32
N THR A 551 6.95 12.28 16.20
CA THR A 551 6.71 11.23 15.22
C THR A 551 6.59 11.80 13.81
N ASP A 552 6.55 10.93 12.79
CA ASP A 552 6.49 11.35 11.38
C ASP A 552 5.44 10.56 10.57
N LEU A 553 4.51 9.93 11.27
CA LEU A 553 3.57 9.01 10.63
C LEU A 553 2.52 9.76 9.80
N ASN A 554 1.99 10.86 10.31
CA ASN A 554 0.94 11.62 9.62
C ASN A 554 1.49 12.28 8.35
N GLU A 555 2.58 13.02 8.46
CA GLU A 555 3.18 13.72 7.33
C GLU A 555 3.76 12.75 6.30
N SER A 556 4.46 11.68 6.72
CA SER A 556 4.94 10.65 5.82
C SER A 556 3.80 9.95 5.08
N SER A 557 2.65 9.74 5.73
CA SER A 557 1.43 9.24 5.10
C SER A 557 0.88 10.24 4.07
N ALA A 558 0.75 11.50 4.43
CA ALA A 558 0.27 12.57 3.54
C ALA A 558 1.17 12.71 2.30
N ILE A 559 2.49 12.72 2.49
CA ILE A 559 3.47 12.76 1.37
C ILE A 559 3.32 11.50 0.49
N GLY A 560 3.23 10.32 1.08
CA GLY A 560 3.04 9.06 0.36
C GLY A 560 1.75 9.04 -0.49
N HIS A 561 0.69 9.68 -0.02
CA HIS A 561 -0.60 9.81 -0.72
C HIS A 561 -0.75 11.07 -1.56
N LYS A 562 0.27 11.96 -1.60
CA LYS A 562 0.24 13.27 -2.28
C LYS A 562 -0.87 14.21 -1.76
N GLN A 563 -1.12 14.17 -0.48
CA GLN A 563 -2.07 15.03 0.23
C GLN A 563 -1.37 16.28 0.78
N PHE A 564 -0.76 17.05 -0.10
CA PHE A 564 -0.06 18.30 0.21
C PHE A 564 -0.02 19.18 -1.03
N ARG A 565 0.24 20.47 -0.82
CA ARG A 565 0.66 21.38 -1.88
C ARG A 565 2.13 21.72 -1.71
N ILE A 566 2.77 22.13 -2.80
CA ILE A 566 4.11 22.66 -2.77
C ILE A 566 4.00 24.15 -3.09
N GLU A 567 4.54 24.97 -2.20
CA GLU A 567 4.55 26.43 -2.39
C GLU A 567 5.97 26.96 -2.15
N VAL A 568 6.33 28.00 -2.90
CA VAL A 568 7.63 28.70 -2.77
C VAL A 568 7.38 30.03 -2.08
N HIS A 569 8.08 30.24 -0.97
CA HIS A 569 8.05 31.48 -0.19
C HIS A 569 9.48 32.00 -0.05
N GLY A 570 9.84 33.04 -0.80
CA GLY A 570 11.23 33.50 -0.91
C GLY A 570 12.14 32.42 -1.46
N ASP A 571 13.23 32.12 -0.78
CA ASP A 571 14.20 31.08 -1.16
C ASP A 571 13.88 29.69 -0.60
N PHE A 572 12.67 29.47 -0.12
CA PHE A 572 12.26 28.25 0.51
C PHE A 572 11.08 27.60 -0.22
N GLU A 573 11.19 26.30 -0.50
CA GLU A 573 10.11 25.46 -1.01
C GLU A 573 9.55 24.61 0.14
N PHE A 574 8.22 24.68 0.36
CA PHE A 574 7.55 24.01 1.46
C PHE A 574 6.54 22.98 0.97
N TYR A 575 6.40 21.91 1.73
CA TYR A 575 5.17 21.12 1.75
C TYR A 575 4.16 21.83 2.65
N ILE A 576 2.98 22.13 2.12
CA ILE A 576 1.87 22.76 2.83
C ILE A 576 0.82 21.71 3.16
N PHE A 577 0.55 21.55 4.43
CA PHE A 577 -0.48 20.66 4.99
C PHE A 577 -1.58 21.50 5.63
N GLU A 578 -2.65 20.87 6.08
CA GLU A 578 -3.80 21.57 6.69
C GLU A 578 -3.39 22.45 7.90
N ASN A 579 -2.53 21.96 8.79
CA ASN A 579 -2.21 22.58 10.07
C ASN A 579 -0.72 22.88 10.28
N SER A 580 0.15 22.58 9.30
CA SER A 580 1.60 22.81 9.40
C SER A 580 2.25 22.95 8.03
N ALA A 581 3.49 23.41 8.04
CA ALA A 581 4.38 23.36 6.88
C ALA A 581 5.66 22.59 7.21
N SER A 582 6.27 21.99 6.18
CA SER A 582 7.59 21.38 6.26
C SER A 582 8.51 21.96 5.23
N LEU A 583 9.70 22.33 5.60
CA LEU A 583 10.73 22.78 4.65
C LEU A 583 11.10 21.62 3.74
N LYS A 584 10.78 21.71 2.46
CA LYS A 584 11.13 20.71 1.45
C LYS A 584 12.54 20.91 0.93
N THR A 585 12.88 22.13 0.50
CA THR A 585 14.18 22.47 -0.12
C THR A 585 14.46 23.95 0.09
N TYR A 586 15.69 24.27 0.46
CA TYR A 586 16.23 25.63 0.38
C TYR A 586 16.81 25.85 -1.03
N LEU A 587 16.36 26.91 -1.68
CA LEU A 587 16.68 27.25 -3.07
C LEU A 587 17.74 28.37 -3.19
N GLY A 588 18.07 29.02 -2.07
CA GLY A 588 19.01 30.15 -2.03
C GLY A 588 20.48 29.70 -1.94
N HIS A 589 21.37 30.69 -1.88
CA HIS A 589 22.85 30.56 -1.89
C HIS A 589 23.53 31.19 -0.69
N ASP A 590 22.75 31.58 0.34
CA ASP A 590 23.32 32.25 1.52
C ASP A 590 24.10 31.28 2.40
N ALA A 591 25.20 31.74 2.97
CA ALA A 591 26.01 30.94 3.91
C ALA A 591 25.35 30.83 5.29
N VAL A 592 24.53 31.81 5.68
CA VAL A 592 23.73 31.82 6.92
C VAL A 592 22.26 31.87 6.53
N VAL A 593 21.52 30.84 6.93
CA VAL A 593 20.13 30.65 6.53
C VAL A 593 19.22 30.69 7.75
N GLU A 594 18.26 31.60 7.77
CA GLU A 594 17.23 31.67 8.81
C GLU A 594 15.94 31.06 8.27
N VAL A 595 15.53 29.92 8.84
CA VAL A 595 14.28 29.25 8.44
C VAL A 595 13.08 29.96 9.07
N PRO A 596 12.06 30.36 8.27
CA PRO A 596 10.90 31.07 8.82
C PRO A 596 10.10 30.17 9.77
N ALA A 597 9.61 30.76 10.85
CA ALA A 597 8.79 30.05 11.84
C ALA A 597 7.38 29.70 11.30
N PHE A 598 6.85 30.52 10.41
CA PHE A 598 5.51 30.37 9.86
C PHE A 598 5.49 30.63 8.35
N VAL A 599 4.52 29.99 7.69
CA VAL A 599 4.22 30.21 6.27
C VAL A 599 2.73 30.49 6.15
N THR A 600 2.35 31.64 5.56
CA THR A 600 0.95 31.99 5.33
C THR A 600 0.44 31.26 4.10
N ALA A 601 -0.56 30.39 4.25
CA ALA A 601 -1.18 29.64 3.14
C ALA A 601 -2.69 29.49 3.34
N THR A 602 -3.41 29.33 2.22
CA THR A 602 -4.84 28.97 2.25
C THR A 602 -4.94 27.44 2.24
N VAL A 603 -5.60 26.85 3.21
CA VAL A 603 -5.76 25.40 3.37
C VAL A 603 -7.23 25.04 3.56
N THR A 604 -7.58 23.79 3.20
CA THR A 604 -8.91 23.27 3.50
C THR A 604 -8.91 22.74 4.92
N ASP A 605 -9.77 23.29 5.75
CA ASP A 605 -10.08 22.74 7.08
C ASP A 605 -11.06 21.57 6.87
N GLU A 606 -10.55 20.34 6.92
CA GLU A 606 -11.36 19.14 6.64
C GLU A 606 -12.44 18.90 7.70
N LEU A 607 -12.26 19.38 8.93
CA LEU A 607 -13.23 19.23 10.01
C LEU A 607 -14.46 20.11 9.81
N HIS A 608 -14.27 21.35 9.29
CA HIS A 608 -15.34 22.33 9.07
C HIS A 608 -15.72 22.46 7.59
N GLU A 609 -15.06 21.71 6.69
CA GLU A 609 -15.27 21.74 5.24
C GLU A 609 -15.19 23.15 4.63
N THR A 610 -14.24 23.97 5.12
CA THR A 610 -14.05 25.35 4.69
C THR A 610 -12.61 25.65 4.28
N GLU A 611 -12.43 26.60 3.35
CA GLU A 611 -11.12 27.17 3.03
C GLU A 611 -10.75 28.28 4.01
N VAL A 612 -9.56 28.19 4.62
CA VAL A 612 -9.07 29.15 5.62
C VAL A 612 -7.64 29.53 5.28
N THR A 613 -7.37 30.86 5.28
CA THR A 613 -5.98 31.36 5.22
C THR A 613 -5.47 31.56 6.63
N ARG A 614 -4.33 30.90 6.92
CA ARG A 614 -3.71 30.95 8.26
C ARG A 614 -2.18 30.88 8.16
N ASP A 615 -1.53 31.32 9.23
CA ASP A 615 -0.08 31.12 9.39
C ASP A 615 0.18 29.70 9.91
N LEU A 616 0.85 28.91 9.09
CA LEU A 616 1.17 27.49 9.36
C LEU A 616 2.57 27.41 9.98
N PRO A 617 2.74 26.79 11.15
CA PRO A 617 4.07 26.61 11.74
C PRO A 617 4.93 25.69 10.88
N VAL A 618 6.20 26.04 10.72
CA VAL A 618 7.21 25.18 10.09
C VAL A 618 7.70 24.18 11.15
N GLU A 619 7.15 22.97 11.13
CA GLU A 619 7.39 21.98 12.19
C GLU A 619 8.52 21.01 11.86
N LYS A 620 8.87 20.83 10.57
CA LYS A 620 9.86 19.83 10.17
C LYS A 620 10.82 20.36 9.11
N ILE A 621 12.06 19.85 9.19
CA ILE A 621 13.08 20.01 8.16
C ILE A 621 13.10 18.74 7.31
N GLY A 622 12.72 18.85 6.05
CA GLY A 622 12.49 17.73 5.12
C GLY A 622 13.77 17.01 4.72
N LYS A 623 13.63 15.81 4.15
CA LYS A 623 14.75 14.91 3.76
C LYS A 623 15.74 15.51 2.76
N THR A 624 15.34 16.52 2.00
CA THR A 624 16.15 17.16 0.97
C THR A 624 16.39 18.64 1.24
N ALA A 625 16.02 19.13 2.44
CA ALA A 625 15.96 20.55 2.74
C ALA A 625 17.30 21.27 2.45
N PHE A 626 18.40 20.73 2.95
CA PHE A 626 19.75 21.27 2.76
C PHE A 626 20.73 20.23 2.22
N ARG A 627 20.23 19.12 1.70
CA ARG A 627 21.05 18.01 1.24
C ARG A 627 21.94 18.42 0.08
N GLY A 628 23.26 18.21 0.23
CA GLY A 628 24.27 18.52 -0.79
C GLY A 628 24.47 20.02 -1.02
N ASN A 629 23.94 20.91 -0.17
CA ASN A 629 24.22 22.33 -0.26
C ASN A 629 25.55 22.65 0.42
N GLU A 630 26.61 22.79 -0.39
CA GLU A 630 27.96 23.03 0.08
C GLU A 630 28.19 24.50 0.48
N GLU A 631 27.28 25.41 0.17
CA GLU A 631 27.44 26.85 0.40
C GLU A 631 27.04 27.28 1.82
N ILE A 632 26.09 26.58 2.44
CA ILE A 632 25.65 26.89 3.81
C ILE A 632 26.72 26.62 4.84
N ARG A 633 26.79 27.48 5.85
CA ARG A 633 27.67 27.35 7.02
C ARG A 633 26.90 27.30 8.33
N GLU A 634 25.84 28.06 8.42
CA GLU A 634 25.00 28.17 9.60
C GLU A 634 23.50 28.13 9.20
N VAL A 635 22.69 27.41 9.96
CA VAL A 635 21.23 27.38 9.80
C VAL A 635 20.58 27.65 11.15
N VAL A 636 19.79 28.72 11.20
CA VAL A 636 18.98 29.07 12.37
C VAL A 636 17.60 28.45 12.21
N LEU A 637 17.26 27.53 13.10
CA LEU A 637 15.95 26.85 13.13
C LEU A 637 15.04 27.54 14.13
N PRO A 638 13.75 27.77 13.80
CA PRO A 638 12.80 28.38 14.69
C PRO A 638 12.29 27.39 15.76
N GLU A 639 11.74 27.94 16.87
CA GLU A 639 11.13 27.17 17.97
C GLU A 639 9.82 26.43 17.58
N THR A 640 9.42 26.48 16.34
CA THR A 640 8.33 25.64 15.80
C THR A 640 8.82 24.29 15.31
N VAL A 641 10.13 24.10 15.09
CA VAL A 641 10.70 22.87 14.53
C VAL A 641 10.80 21.79 15.60
N VAL A 642 10.07 20.69 15.39
CA VAL A 642 10.07 19.53 16.30
C VAL A 642 10.85 18.34 15.77
N ARG A 643 11.16 18.33 14.45
CA ARG A 643 11.87 17.21 13.81
C ARG A 643 12.78 17.64 12.67
N ILE A 644 13.97 17.06 12.63
CA ILE A 644 14.86 17.03 11.46
C ILE A 644 14.74 15.63 10.83
N ARG A 645 14.40 15.54 9.56
CA ARG A 645 14.17 14.25 8.87
C ARG A 645 15.47 13.61 8.39
N ASP A 646 15.37 12.35 7.92
CA ASP A 646 16.51 11.57 7.43
C ASP A 646 17.27 12.32 6.33
N GLY A 647 18.60 12.45 6.47
CA GLY A 647 19.46 13.04 5.47
C GLY A 647 19.23 14.53 5.18
N ALA A 648 18.53 15.27 6.04
CA ALA A 648 18.14 16.66 5.81
C ALA A 648 19.32 17.58 5.46
N PHE A 649 20.45 17.39 6.09
CA PHE A 649 21.72 18.13 5.88
C PHE A 649 22.82 17.26 5.26
N GLN A 650 22.50 16.05 4.81
CA GLN A 650 23.51 15.12 4.31
C GLN A 650 24.35 15.74 3.18
N GLY A 651 25.68 15.73 3.33
CA GLY A 651 26.60 16.26 2.34
C GLY A 651 26.61 17.79 2.25
N SER A 652 26.13 18.50 3.28
CA SER A 652 26.13 19.96 3.30
C SER A 652 27.41 20.55 3.84
N GLY A 653 27.61 21.86 3.58
CA GLY A 653 28.72 22.64 4.09
C GLY A 653 28.56 23.18 5.52
N LEU A 654 27.52 22.71 6.25
CA LEU A 654 27.16 23.15 7.60
C LEU A 654 28.37 22.97 8.57
N GLU A 655 28.68 24.03 9.35
CA GLU A 655 29.79 24.02 10.33
C GLU A 655 29.33 23.72 11.76
N SER A 656 28.14 24.21 12.12
CA SER A 656 27.50 23.93 13.40
C SER A 656 25.98 24.09 13.35
N LEU A 657 25.30 23.48 14.30
CA LEU A 657 23.84 23.66 14.50
C LEU A 657 23.55 23.82 15.98
N ASP A 658 22.89 24.92 16.33
CA ASP A 658 22.20 25.07 17.62
C ASP A 658 20.71 24.75 17.42
N ALA A 659 20.28 23.58 17.89
CA ALA A 659 18.91 23.14 17.73
C ALA A 659 17.97 23.93 18.67
N PRO A 660 16.71 24.21 18.24
CA PRO A 660 15.73 24.86 19.11
C PRO A 660 15.29 23.94 20.26
N ASP A 661 14.83 24.51 21.37
CA ASP A 661 14.37 23.76 22.55
C ASP A 661 13.15 22.87 22.25
N SER A 662 12.43 23.17 21.20
CA SER A 662 11.30 22.38 20.69
C SER A 662 11.70 21.08 19.98
N LEU A 663 12.97 20.89 19.59
CA LEU A 663 13.40 19.75 18.80
C LEU A 663 13.32 18.44 19.60
N LEU A 664 12.51 17.48 19.14
CA LEU A 664 12.29 16.20 19.80
C LEU A 664 13.02 15.04 19.10
N SER A 665 13.24 15.13 17.78
CA SER A 665 13.76 14.00 17.02
C SER A 665 14.62 14.40 15.81
N ILE A 666 15.63 13.55 15.54
CA ILE A 666 16.53 13.66 14.38
C ILE A 666 16.53 12.34 13.65
N GLY A 667 16.30 12.39 12.34
CA GLY A 667 16.25 11.22 11.46
C GLY A 667 17.62 10.61 11.18
N ALA A 668 17.61 9.42 10.59
CA ALA A 668 18.83 8.71 10.21
C ALA A 668 19.66 9.52 9.21
N ARG A 669 20.99 9.50 9.40
CA ARG A 669 21.97 10.18 8.50
C ARG A 669 21.70 11.67 8.28
N ALA A 670 20.99 12.33 9.21
CA ALA A 670 20.58 13.73 9.05
C ALA A 670 21.78 14.67 8.78
N PHE A 671 22.89 14.45 9.40
CA PHE A 671 24.16 15.18 9.26
C PHE A 671 25.30 14.31 8.74
N ALA A 672 24.99 13.23 8.01
CA ALA A 672 26.04 12.38 7.45
C ALA A 672 26.77 13.08 6.30
N ASP A 673 28.02 12.70 6.08
CA ASP A 673 28.87 13.20 4.98
C ASP A 673 29.06 14.74 5.00
N CYS A 674 28.99 15.41 6.17
CA CYS A 674 29.18 16.85 6.36
C CYS A 674 30.65 17.14 6.75
N PRO A 675 31.52 17.55 5.82
CA PRO A 675 32.99 17.62 6.05
C PRO A 675 33.39 18.73 7.01
N HIS A 676 32.59 19.78 7.17
CA HIS A 676 32.88 20.96 7.97
C HIS A 676 32.18 20.97 9.33
N LEU A 677 31.27 20.03 9.57
CA LEU A 677 30.45 20.00 10.78
C LEU A 677 31.31 19.68 12.01
N THR A 678 31.28 20.55 13.01
CA THR A 678 32.02 20.42 14.27
C THR A 678 31.11 20.10 15.44
N THR A 679 29.96 20.78 15.55
CA THR A 679 29.05 20.63 16.70
C THR A 679 27.61 20.65 16.28
N VAL A 680 26.79 19.77 16.94
CA VAL A 680 25.34 19.81 16.94
C VAL A 680 24.88 19.87 18.39
N ASN A 681 24.42 21.05 18.82
CA ASN A 681 23.97 21.29 20.17
C ASN A 681 22.48 20.97 20.26
N LEU A 682 22.09 20.00 21.07
CA LEU A 682 20.73 19.50 21.20
C LEU A 682 20.15 19.84 22.60
N PRO A 683 18.85 20.15 22.69
CA PRO A 683 18.18 20.22 23.97
C PRO A 683 18.02 18.80 24.59
N GLU A 684 17.96 18.69 25.92
CA GLU A 684 17.71 17.42 26.62
C GLU A 684 16.39 16.73 26.18
N ALA A 685 15.46 17.49 25.58
CA ALA A 685 14.22 16.98 25.03
C ALA A 685 14.40 16.14 23.75
N THR A 686 15.53 16.29 23.04
CA THR A 686 15.85 15.51 21.84
C THR A 686 16.33 14.11 22.24
N ASP A 687 15.39 13.20 22.48
CA ASP A 687 15.67 11.83 22.92
C ASP A 687 15.50 10.77 21.83
N GLN A 688 15.16 11.18 20.60
CA GLN A 688 14.99 10.30 19.43
C GLN A 688 16.02 10.61 18.37
N LEU A 689 17.11 9.84 18.35
CA LEU A 689 18.13 9.91 17.32
C LEU A 689 18.05 8.70 16.38
N GLY A 690 17.99 8.97 15.08
CA GLY A 690 18.06 7.94 14.05
C GLY A 690 19.46 7.29 13.97
N ASP A 691 19.56 6.27 13.12
CA ASP A 691 20.83 5.58 12.90
C ASP A 691 21.83 6.45 12.15
N ALA A 692 23.12 6.36 12.53
CA ALA A 692 24.24 6.95 11.80
C ALA A 692 24.10 8.47 11.54
N VAL A 693 23.55 9.23 12.49
CA VAL A 693 23.20 10.66 12.37
C VAL A 693 24.34 11.49 11.78
N THR A 694 25.58 11.29 12.23
CA THR A 694 26.79 12.00 11.80
C THR A 694 27.78 11.10 11.04
N GLU A 695 27.30 10.04 10.36
CA GLU A 695 28.15 9.10 9.63
C GLU A 695 29.05 9.85 8.62
N ASN A 696 30.34 9.51 8.57
CA ASN A 696 31.34 10.15 7.72
C ASN A 696 31.51 11.67 7.94
N SER A 697 31.15 12.20 9.10
CA SER A 697 31.39 13.59 9.52
C SER A 697 32.43 13.59 10.65
N PRO A 698 33.74 13.53 10.34
CA PRO A 698 34.75 13.07 11.29
C PRO A 698 35.01 14.02 12.46
N GLN A 699 34.59 15.28 12.35
CA GLN A 699 34.76 16.28 13.40
C GLN A 699 33.49 16.56 14.19
N ALA A 700 32.35 16.00 13.74
CA ALA A 700 31.05 16.27 14.30
C ALA A 700 30.89 15.69 15.72
N MET A 701 30.54 16.52 16.67
CA MET A 701 30.17 16.12 18.04
C MET A 701 28.75 16.53 18.34
N ILE A 702 27.97 15.59 18.85
CA ILE A 702 26.64 15.86 19.40
C ILE A 702 26.77 16.20 20.87
N MET A 703 26.28 17.37 21.25
CA MET A 703 26.33 17.86 22.64
C MET A 703 24.90 18.15 23.10
N TYR A 704 24.62 17.81 24.34
CA TYR A 704 23.33 18.10 24.98
C TYR A 704 23.47 19.29 25.93
N ARG A 705 22.48 20.19 25.91
CA ARG A 705 22.40 21.40 26.76
C ARG A 705 21.11 21.44 27.55
#